data_23c509f915e616c595dfefcdfc109d29
#
_entry.id   23c509f915e616c595dfefcdfc109d29
#
_cell.length_a   1.000
_cell.length_b   1.000
_cell.length_c   1.000
_cell.angle_alpha   90.00
_cell.angle_beta   90.00
_cell.angle_gamma   90.00
#
_symmetry.space_group_name_H-M   'P 1'
#
loop_
_entity.id
_entity.type
_entity.pdbx_description
1 polymer ?
#
loop_
_entity_poly.entity_id
_entity_poly.type
_entity_poly.pdbx_seq_one_letter_code
_entity_poly.pdbx_strand_id
1 'polypeptide(L)'
;MDSKRTLLLMLMPLMAVVALAQRSFTGMIVDDVQDPIPQTTVKLLKTDSTLVKGALTDMEGKFKINAQAGDYILQVTCVGFKAYTKRVKMTGSDVALGTINMEPDAVMLKGATVTGHAAKVTLKADTFIYNAAAFRTPEGSVVEELVRRLPGAEVSDDGSVKINGKQVKKILVDGKEFMTGDTKTAMKNLPTNIIDRIKAYDKQSDMARVSGIEDGEEETVLDFGIKAGMNKGIMVNADLAAGTKSRYAGRVFGGVMKDDMKVFLMTNANNTNDMGFPGGGGGGRFGAGRQGLNAMKMAGVNLNYEKTNVLTVDGSVRWNHSDGDAFSKSATESFFSGATSSFSNSRTQNFTRANQWNGQMRLEWQPDSMTNIMFRPNFSYGTNDGTNVGLNATFDKDPYEYSDNPLFDVLNIAQKYGIVKNYQLNDGINYSDSKTLRGMLQLNRRLSNNGRNITIQLNANWGEGVSKSMANSYIYLFTVVDTTITNRYTVTPQDNWGYSVRATYSEPIARQVYLQFGYRYQYSYTKSDRKTYGLNDYDYSGIEPVYRNFDAYLNPLAHPIDYYEDQTLSRYSNYKNYTHTAEVMLRVVRPSYNLNIGFQVIPQKSHFIQDYTKLVDGKTTRLRADTTRTVTNFSPTVDFRWKKSQTGQLRLTYRANTQQPSMSDLLDVYDDSNPLRITRGNPGLKPSFTQNINLFYNDYFTNHQRSVMTFVNFSTTSNSVSNKTTYVESTGGTITRPENINGNWNSSLGFMFNTAIDSAAYFNVNTFTNLSYNHNVGYVSVNSLADSEESVTKSLGIGERLSASYRNEWFEFELNGSLNYTYSRSELQPNNNLDTWQFAYGAMTGITAPWGTQLTTNITMQSRRGYSDVSMNTNELIWNAQLSQSFLKGNALTVSLQFYDILHEQSTVTSILNAMQRSDTEYNAITNYAMLHVIYRLNLFGGGFGGRGGRGGRGQGGPGGFGGGRGGRGGGFGGGGFGGGFGGGRPMM
;
A
#
# COMPACT_ATOMS: atom_id res chain seq x y z
N MET A 1 -63.34 -25.51 31.35
CA MET A 1 -62.54 -24.39 31.79
C MET A 1 -62.08 -24.69 33.22
N ASP A 2 -60.77 -24.54 33.52
CA ASP A 2 -60.23 -24.48 34.89
C ASP A 2 -59.79 -25.70 35.64
N SER A 3 -59.11 -26.64 35.01
CA SER A 3 -58.33 -27.62 35.78
C SER A 3 -56.80 -27.54 35.54
N LYS A 4 -56.36 -26.67 34.67
CA LYS A 4 -54.93 -26.51 34.37
C LYS A 4 -54.23 -25.31 35.08
N ARG A 5 -55.03 -24.44 35.70
CA ARG A 5 -54.45 -23.29 36.44
C ARG A 5 -54.18 -23.57 37.91
N THR A 6 -54.83 -24.52 38.47
CA THR A 6 -54.67 -24.90 39.91
C THR A 6 -53.45 -25.81 40.11
N LEU A 7 -53.00 -26.55 39.10
CA LEU A 7 -51.84 -27.45 39.20
C LEU A 7 -50.53 -26.66 39.08
N LEU A 8 -50.52 -25.43 38.49
CA LEU A 8 -49.34 -24.60 38.33
C LEU A 8 -49.04 -23.73 39.59
N LEU A 9 -50.03 -23.52 40.43
CA LEU A 9 -49.91 -22.76 41.70
C LEU A 9 -49.52 -23.62 42.90
N MET A 10 -49.63 -24.98 42.82
CA MET A 10 -49.14 -25.87 43.84
C MET A 10 -47.71 -26.37 43.66
N LEU A 11 -47.08 -26.14 42.57
CA LEU A 11 -45.65 -26.46 42.29
C LEU A 11 -44.67 -25.36 42.56
N MET A 12 -45.10 -24.15 42.91
CA MET A 12 -44.22 -23.01 43.23
C MET A 12 -43.60 -23.01 44.62
N PRO A 13 -44.06 -23.67 45.65
CA PRO A 13 -43.35 -23.68 46.95
C PRO A 13 -42.33 -24.79 47.11
N LEU A 14 -42.16 -25.71 46.14
CA LEU A 14 -41.19 -26.84 46.28
C LEU A 14 -39.83 -26.61 45.59
N MET A 15 -39.63 -25.48 44.90
CA MET A 15 -38.33 -25.04 44.36
C MET A 15 -37.63 -23.94 45.16
N ALA A 16 -38.17 -23.57 46.33
CA ALA A 16 -37.61 -22.50 47.15
C ALA A 16 -36.71 -22.94 48.33
N VAL A 17 -36.30 -24.20 48.35
CA VAL A 17 -35.40 -24.70 49.38
C VAL A 17 -34.28 -25.49 48.72
N VAL A 18 -33.26 -24.87 48.21
CA VAL A 18 -31.82 -25.11 48.32
C VAL A 18 -31.06 -23.99 47.57
N ALA A 19 -31.23 -22.75 47.97
CA ALA A 19 -30.18 -21.79 47.81
C ALA A 19 -29.15 -22.00 48.93
N LEU A 20 -28.31 -23.02 48.79
CA LEU A 20 -27.09 -23.11 49.58
C LEU A 20 -26.29 -21.85 49.31
N ALA A 21 -26.26 -20.96 50.27
CA ALA A 21 -25.45 -19.76 50.24
C ALA A 21 -24.01 -20.17 49.92
N GLN A 22 -23.55 -20.05 48.68
CA GLN A 22 -22.17 -20.30 48.31
C GLN A 22 -21.32 -19.16 48.88
N ARG A 23 -20.54 -19.46 49.91
CA ARG A 23 -19.58 -18.55 50.54
C ARG A 23 -18.28 -18.59 49.80
N SER A 24 -17.51 -17.48 49.85
CA SER A 24 -16.29 -17.34 49.08
C SER A 24 -15.08 -17.02 49.94
N PHE A 25 -13.95 -17.58 49.51
CA PHE A 25 -12.63 -17.08 49.89
C PHE A 25 -12.21 -16.02 48.86
N THR A 26 -11.78 -14.86 49.36
CA THR A 26 -11.26 -13.78 48.55
C THR A 26 -9.88 -13.36 49.06
N GLY A 27 -9.01 -12.93 48.15
CA GLY A 27 -7.65 -12.43 48.49
C GLY A 27 -7.00 -11.82 47.28
N MET A 28 -5.79 -11.29 47.49
CA MET A 28 -4.96 -10.70 46.46
C MET A 28 -3.57 -11.33 46.53
N ILE A 29 -3.01 -11.68 45.39
CA ILE A 29 -1.67 -12.26 45.27
C ILE A 29 -0.74 -11.17 44.74
N VAL A 30 0.40 -10.98 45.42
CA VAL A 30 1.44 -10.01 45.05
C VAL A 30 2.83 -10.66 45.12
N ASP A 31 3.80 -10.04 44.46
CA ASP A 31 5.20 -10.42 44.52
C ASP A 31 5.91 -9.78 45.76
N ASP A 32 7.22 -9.91 45.85
CA ASP A 32 8.09 -9.40 46.90
C ASP A 32 8.21 -7.86 46.91
N VAL A 33 7.85 -7.21 45.76
CA VAL A 33 7.83 -5.74 45.62
C VAL A 33 6.40 -5.17 45.73
N GLN A 34 5.41 -6.00 46.10
CA GLN A 34 3.99 -5.67 46.26
C GLN A 34 3.25 -5.42 44.95
N ASP A 35 3.80 -5.87 43.78
CA ASP A 35 3.09 -5.81 42.50
C ASP A 35 2.11 -6.97 42.38
N PRO A 36 0.88 -6.76 41.83
CA PRO A 36 -0.11 -7.82 41.64
C PRO A 36 0.35 -8.85 40.62
N ILE A 37 0.20 -10.13 40.94
CA ILE A 37 0.53 -11.22 40.03
C ILE A 37 -0.76 -11.72 39.35
N PRO A 38 -1.02 -11.36 38.10
CA PRO A 38 -2.21 -11.85 37.36
C PRO A 38 -2.03 -13.29 36.91
N GLN A 39 -3.14 -13.98 36.59
CA GLN A 39 -3.19 -15.36 36.09
C GLN A 39 -2.50 -16.39 37.01
N THR A 40 -2.32 -16.09 38.28
CA THR A 40 -1.81 -17.02 39.29
C THR A 40 -2.89 -18.07 39.57
N THR A 41 -2.49 -19.33 39.57
CA THR A 41 -3.41 -20.45 39.87
C THR A 41 -3.60 -20.59 41.37
N VAL A 42 -4.82 -20.42 41.86
CA VAL A 42 -5.23 -20.62 43.23
C VAL A 42 -6.12 -21.86 43.30
N LYS A 43 -5.69 -22.89 44.04
CA LYS A 43 -6.39 -24.17 44.22
C LYS A 43 -6.87 -24.26 45.64
N LEU A 44 -8.10 -24.72 45.81
CA LEU A 44 -8.65 -25.12 47.10
C LEU A 44 -8.72 -26.65 47.18
N LEU A 45 -7.99 -27.22 48.11
CA LEU A 45 -7.87 -28.66 48.29
C LEU A 45 -8.53 -29.07 49.62
N LYS A 46 -9.05 -30.30 49.71
CA LYS A 46 -9.41 -30.90 51.03
C LYS A 46 -8.13 -31.20 51.80
N THR A 47 -8.29 -31.56 53.05
CA THR A 47 -7.19 -31.96 53.93
C THR A 47 -6.46 -33.22 53.46
N ASP A 48 -7.08 -34.03 52.62
CA ASP A 48 -6.53 -35.19 51.91
C ASP A 48 -5.82 -34.84 50.58
N SER A 49 -5.66 -33.53 50.30
CA SER A 49 -5.08 -32.98 49.06
C SER A 49 -5.91 -33.17 47.79
N THR A 50 -7.16 -33.59 47.89
CA THR A 50 -8.11 -33.70 46.77
C THR A 50 -8.55 -32.30 46.33
N LEU A 51 -8.47 -31.99 45.02
CA LEU A 51 -8.88 -30.71 44.45
C LEU A 51 -10.39 -30.51 44.57
N VAL A 52 -10.80 -29.43 45.24
CA VAL A 52 -12.20 -29.03 45.37
C VAL A 52 -12.58 -28.03 44.28
N LYS A 53 -11.76 -26.98 44.11
CA LYS A 53 -11.99 -25.92 43.13
C LYS A 53 -10.70 -25.13 42.86
N GLY A 54 -10.61 -24.55 41.64
CA GLY A 54 -9.53 -23.64 41.27
C GLY A 54 -10.08 -22.32 40.72
N ALA A 55 -9.28 -21.26 40.85
CA ALA A 55 -9.48 -19.95 40.24
C ALA A 55 -8.16 -19.39 39.75
N LEU A 56 -8.21 -18.45 38.83
CA LEU A 56 -7.08 -17.64 38.42
C LEU A 56 -7.24 -16.23 38.99
N THR A 57 -6.14 -15.57 39.32
CA THR A 57 -6.17 -14.15 39.68
C THR A 57 -6.46 -13.27 38.45
N ASP A 58 -7.20 -12.20 38.69
CA ASP A 58 -7.45 -11.14 37.68
C ASP A 58 -6.21 -10.24 37.47
N MET A 59 -6.36 -9.19 36.67
CA MET A 59 -5.27 -8.26 36.36
C MET A 59 -4.76 -7.47 37.58
N GLU A 60 -5.56 -7.34 38.62
CA GLU A 60 -5.22 -6.75 39.89
C GLU A 60 -4.74 -7.78 40.92
N GLY A 61 -4.46 -9.01 40.53
CA GLY A 61 -4.00 -10.09 41.38
C GLY A 61 -5.05 -10.65 42.35
N LYS A 62 -6.35 -10.30 42.17
CA LYS A 62 -7.43 -10.72 43.09
C LYS A 62 -8.02 -12.06 42.61
N PHE A 63 -8.45 -12.87 43.58
CA PHE A 63 -9.16 -14.12 43.30
C PHE A 63 -10.41 -14.26 44.17
N LYS A 64 -11.37 -15.05 43.70
CA LYS A 64 -12.57 -15.44 44.45
C LYS A 64 -12.88 -16.92 44.20
N ILE A 65 -12.96 -17.72 45.27
CA ILE A 65 -13.26 -19.15 45.21
C ILE A 65 -14.43 -19.46 46.13
N ASN A 66 -15.52 -19.96 45.57
CA ASN A 66 -16.70 -20.39 46.36
C ASN A 66 -16.48 -21.78 46.93
N ALA A 67 -16.77 -21.96 48.23
CA ALA A 67 -16.67 -23.24 48.93
C ALA A 67 -17.79 -23.42 49.95
N GLN A 68 -18.06 -24.68 50.31
CA GLN A 68 -18.94 -24.99 51.41
C GLN A 68 -18.22 -24.86 52.79
N ALA A 69 -18.93 -24.84 53.89
CA ALA A 69 -18.31 -24.85 55.20
C ALA A 69 -17.44 -26.10 55.38
N GLY A 70 -16.21 -25.93 55.88
CA GLY A 70 -15.23 -27.01 56.04
C GLY A 70 -13.80 -26.50 56.15
N ASP A 71 -12.89 -27.41 56.43
CA ASP A 71 -11.46 -27.18 56.51
C ASP A 71 -10.80 -27.49 55.17
N TYR A 72 -9.96 -26.57 54.65
CA TYR A 72 -9.34 -26.63 53.34
C TYR A 72 -7.88 -26.27 53.40
N ILE A 73 -7.15 -26.64 52.33
CA ILE A 73 -5.81 -26.18 52.04
C ILE A 73 -5.90 -25.29 50.82
N LEU A 74 -5.53 -24.02 50.98
CA LEU A 74 -5.33 -23.10 49.85
C LEU A 74 -3.90 -23.27 49.34
N GLN A 75 -3.75 -23.60 48.07
CA GLN A 75 -2.49 -23.69 47.39
C GLN A 75 -2.43 -22.66 46.25
N VAL A 76 -1.41 -21.82 46.24
CA VAL A 76 -1.17 -20.81 45.20
C VAL A 76 0.10 -21.20 44.47
N THR A 77 0.02 -21.24 43.13
CA THR A 77 1.15 -21.57 42.29
C THR A 77 1.24 -20.61 41.12
N CYS A 78 2.44 -20.08 40.87
CA CYS A 78 2.78 -19.23 39.75
C CYS A 78 4.17 -19.60 39.24
N VAL A 79 4.40 -19.51 37.93
CA VAL A 79 5.72 -19.78 37.34
C VAL A 79 6.70 -18.70 37.79
N GLY A 80 7.86 -19.10 38.30
CA GLY A 80 8.87 -18.18 38.84
C GLY A 80 8.73 -17.87 40.33
N PHE A 81 7.73 -18.47 41.02
CA PHE A 81 7.51 -18.28 42.46
C PHE A 81 7.39 -19.61 43.20
N LYS A 82 7.81 -19.63 44.45
CA LYS A 82 7.62 -20.80 45.34
C LYS A 82 6.14 -21.02 45.56
N ALA A 83 5.70 -22.27 45.58
CA ALA A 83 4.31 -22.61 45.86
C ALA A 83 3.96 -22.18 47.31
N TYR A 84 2.94 -21.34 47.47
CA TYR A 84 2.39 -20.95 48.76
C TYR A 84 1.26 -21.90 49.17
N THR A 85 1.31 -22.39 50.39
CA THR A 85 0.28 -23.30 50.91
C THR A 85 -0.15 -22.85 52.32
N LYS A 86 -1.48 -22.76 52.53
CA LYS A 86 -2.04 -22.32 53.85
C LYS A 86 -3.32 -23.11 54.13
N ARG A 87 -3.48 -23.55 55.37
CA ARG A 87 -4.76 -24.13 55.84
C ARG A 87 -5.75 -22.99 56.06
N VAL A 88 -6.95 -23.11 55.54
CA VAL A 88 -8.03 -22.13 55.61
C VAL A 88 -9.33 -22.81 56.00
N LYS A 89 -10.13 -22.14 56.79
CA LYS A 89 -11.40 -22.68 57.24
C LYS A 89 -12.55 -21.82 56.75
N MET A 90 -13.53 -22.40 56.12
CA MET A 90 -14.78 -21.76 55.76
C MET A 90 -15.78 -21.95 56.90
N THR A 91 -16.09 -20.87 57.60
CA THR A 91 -17.09 -20.82 58.64
C THR A 91 -18.42 -20.25 58.11
N GLY A 92 -19.20 -19.61 58.87
CA GLY A 92 -20.54 -19.14 58.48
C GLY A 92 -20.62 -17.94 57.51
N SER A 93 -19.51 -17.30 57.09
CA SER A 93 -19.51 -16.08 56.23
C SER A 93 -18.38 -16.10 55.21
N ASP A 94 -18.36 -15.15 54.27
CA ASP A 94 -17.23 -14.95 53.36
C ASP A 94 -15.95 -14.67 54.12
N VAL A 95 -14.84 -15.27 53.68
CA VAL A 95 -13.54 -15.18 54.32
C VAL A 95 -12.58 -14.43 53.45
N ALA A 96 -12.16 -13.25 53.88
CA ALA A 96 -11.08 -12.47 53.23
C ALA A 96 -9.71 -12.93 53.76
N LEU A 97 -8.88 -13.47 52.86
CA LEU A 97 -7.55 -13.99 53.21
C LEU A 97 -6.46 -12.91 53.16
N GLY A 98 -6.82 -11.68 52.81
CA GLY A 98 -5.88 -10.56 52.68
C GLY A 98 -4.93 -10.71 51.47
N THR A 99 -3.81 -10.02 51.58
CA THR A 99 -2.72 -10.07 50.58
C THR A 99 -1.80 -11.24 50.89
N ILE A 100 -1.52 -12.04 49.88
CA ILE A 100 -0.62 -13.21 49.92
C ILE A 100 0.61 -12.85 49.08
N ASN A 101 1.77 -12.77 49.73
CA ASN A 101 3.05 -12.49 49.07
C ASN A 101 3.64 -13.81 48.59
N MET A 102 4.03 -13.86 47.32
CA MET A 102 4.74 -14.98 46.73
C MET A 102 6.25 -14.69 46.71
N GLU A 103 7.04 -15.64 47.20
CA GLU A 103 8.50 -15.54 47.16
C GLU A 103 9.03 -15.99 45.79
N PRO A 104 9.95 -15.26 45.13
CA PRO A 104 10.60 -15.72 43.94
C PRO A 104 11.33 -17.07 44.13
N ASP A 105 11.16 -17.98 43.19
CA ASP A 105 11.89 -19.23 43.20
C ASP A 105 13.18 -19.08 42.38
N ALA A 106 14.30 -19.00 43.07
CA ALA A 106 15.63 -18.85 42.45
C ALA A 106 16.18 -20.14 41.79
N VAL A 107 15.39 -21.22 41.74
CA VAL A 107 15.79 -22.43 41.05
C VAL A 107 15.60 -22.22 39.54
N MET A 108 16.72 -21.97 38.84
CA MET A 108 16.76 -22.06 37.37
C MET A 108 16.33 -23.49 36.97
N LEU A 109 15.08 -23.61 36.51
CA LEU A 109 14.58 -24.83 35.87
C LEU A 109 15.38 -25.10 34.61
N LYS A 110 16.39 -26.00 34.69
CA LYS A 110 16.93 -26.62 33.50
C LYS A 110 15.81 -27.40 32.80
N GLY A 111 15.30 -26.81 31.72
CA GLY A 111 14.67 -27.53 30.64
C GLY A 111 13.29 -28.15 30.91
N ALA A 112 12.27 -27.33 31.22
CA ALA A 112 10.92 -27.64 30.74
C ALA A 112 10.67 -26.80 29.48
N THR A 113 10.99 -27.31 28.31
CA THR A 113 10.56 -26.74 27.05
C THR A 113 9.06 -26.96 26.96
N VAL A 114 8.26 -26.04 27.48
CA VAL A 114 6.84 -25.96 27.12
C VAL A 114 6.81 -25.47 25.67
N THR A 115 6.75 -26.39 24.72
CA THR A 115 6.45 -26.11 23.32
C THR A 115 4.97 -25.72 23.18
N GLY A 116 4.60 -24.62 23.79
CA GLY A 116 3.39 -23.91 23.44
C GLY A 116 3.69 -23.13 22.18
N HIS A 117 3.34 -23.66 21.02
CA HIS A 117 3.38 -22.87 19.79
C HIS A 117 2.40 -21.71 19.93
N ALA A 118 2.92 -20.51 20.10
CA ALA A 118 2.08 -19.32 20.09
C ALA A 118 1.32 -19.24 18.76
N ALA A 119 0.02 -18.93 18.82
CA ALA A 119 -0.82 -18.84 17.65
C ALA A 119 -0.16 -17.94 16.60
N LYS A 120 -0.13 -18.40 15.34
CA LYS A 120 0.46 -17.62 14.22
C LYS A 120 -0.24 -16.29 14.06
N VAL A 121 -1.57 -16.30 14.22
CA VAL A 121 -2.43 -15.13 14.09
C VAL A 121 -3.41 -15.13 15.24
N THR A 122 -3.55 -14.00 15.90
CA THR A 122 -4.62 -13.76 16.89
C THR A 122 -5.38 -12.51 16.48
N LEU A 123 -6.67 -12.48 16.74
CA LEU A 123 -7.48 -11.29 16.53
C LEU A 123 -7.90 -10.72 17.89
N LYS A 124 -7.60 -9.46 18.13
CA LYS A 124 -8.02 -8.75 19.32
C LYS A 124 -8.79 -7.49 18.91
N ALA A 125 -10.06 -7.48 19.18
CA ALA A 125 -11.01 -6.48 18.69
C ALA A 125 -10.98 -6.41 17.14
N ASP A 126 -10.48 -5.34 16.56
CA ASP A 126 -10.33 -5.12 15.11
C ASP A 126 -8.87 -5.27 14.61
N THR A 127 -7.96 -5.71 15.50
CA THR A 127 -6.53 -5.80 15.23
C THR A 127 -6.11 -7.24 15.00
N PHE A 128 -5.61 -7.55 13.80
CA PHE A 128 -4.91 -8.79 13.53
C PHE A 128 -3.50 -8.72 14.09
N ILE A 129 -3.13 -9.65 14.94
CA ILE A 129 -1.81 -9.74 15.55
C ILE A 129 -1.14 -11.01 15.02
N TYR A 130 -0.11 -10.82 14.22
CA TYR A 130 0.73 -11.89 13.68
C TYR A 130 1.97 -12.03 14.54
N ASN A 131 2.26 -13.25 14.99
CA ASN A 131 3.51 -13.54 15.69
C ASN A 131 4.64 -13.68 14.68
N ALA A 132 5.59 -12.75 14.66
CA ALA A 132 6.68 -12.74 13.68
C ALA A 132 7.53 -14.02 13.71
N ALA A 133 7.76 -14.60 14.89
CA ALA A 133 8.51 -15.84 15.05
C ALA A 133 7.82 -17.06 14.41
N ALA A 134 6.51 -16.97 14.19
CA ALA A 134 5.74 -18.03 13.53
C ALA A 134 5.89 -18.03 12.00
N PHE A 135 6.47 -16.97 11.41
CA PHE A 135 6.70 -16.85 9.98
C PHE A 135 8.21 -16.79 9.73
N ARG A 136 8.77 -17.90 9.28
CA ARG A 136 10.20 -17.99 9.05
C ARG A 136 10.59 -17.15 7.85
N THR A 137 11.58 -16.31 8.03
CA THR A 137 12.21 -15.57 6.94
C THR A 137 13.69 -15.92 6.88
N PRO A 138 14.28 -15.91 5.68
CA PRO A 138 15.72 -16.07 5.55
C PRO A 138 16.52 -15.05 6.36
N GLU A 139 17.72 -15.41 6.73
CA GLU A 139 18.61 -14.50 7.42
C GLU A 139 18.92 -13.26 6.58
N GLY A 140 18.85 -12.09 7.19
CA GLY A 140 19.00 -10.82 6.47
C GLY A 140 17.72 -10.25 5.85
N SER A 141 16.59 -10.95 5.96
CA SER A 141 15.33 -10.50 5.40
C SER A 141 14.81 -9.20 6.02
N VAL A 142 14.08 -8.46 5.22
CA VAL A 142 13.30 -7.28 5.63
C VAL A 142 11.85 -7.64 5.88
N VAL A 143 11.12 -6.73 6.53
CA VAL A 143 9.72 -6.97 6.88
C VAL A 143 8.80 -7.17 5.68
N GLU A 144 9.17 -6.72 4.49
CA GLU A 144 8.42 -7.03 3.27
C GLU A 144 8.29 -8.55 3.08
N GLU A 145 9.39 -9.29 3.24
CA GLU A 145 9.39 -10.75 3.11
C GLU A 145 8.54 -11.41 4.20
N LEU A 146 8.59 -10.87 5.40
CA LEU A 146 7.74 -11.33 6.49
C LEU A 146 6.26 -11.08 6.19
N VAL A 147 5.93 -9.89 5.68
CA VAL A 147 4.55 -9.54 5.33
C VAL A 147 4.01 -10.37 4.17
N ARG A 148 4.83 -10.69 3.16
CA ARG A 148 4.43 -11.60 2.06
C ARG A 148 3.93 -12.96 2.54
N ARG A 149 4.39 -13.39 3.71
CA ARG A 149 4.02 -14.67 4.34
C ARG A 149 2.81 -14.57 5.26
N LEU A 150 2.32 -13.36 5.53
CA LEU A 150 1.16 -13.19 6.39
C LEU A 150 -0.13 -13.57 5.64
N PRO A 151 -1.02 -14.31 6.29
CA PRO A 151 -2.35 -14.54 5.76
C PRO A 151 -3.07 -13.20 5.51
N GLY A 152 -3.62 -13.03 4.32
CA GLY A 152 -4.32 -11.82 3.92
C GLY A 152 -3.44 -10.67 3.43
N ALA A 153 -2.14 -10.85 3.37
CA ALA A 153 -1.25 -9.85 2.81
C ALA A 153 -1.00 -10.08 1.32
N GLU A 154 -1.08 -9.02 0.54
CA GLU A 154 -0.63 -8.95 -0.84
C GLU A 154 0.44 -7.87 -0.93
N VAL A 155 1.60 -8.22 -1.41
CA VAL A 155 2.70 -7.27 -1.68
C VAL A 155 2.93 -7.25 -3.17
N SER A 156 2.62 -6.12 -3.79
CA SER A 156 2.81 -5.91 -5.22
C SER A 156 4.29 -5.76 -5.56
N ASP A 157 4.64 -5.94 -6.83
CA ASP A 157 6.03 -5.85 -7.31
C ASP A 157 6.65 -4.45 -7.09
N ASP A 158 5.82 -3.41 -7.07
CA ASP A 158 6.23 -2.05 -6.76
C ASP A 158 6.46 -1.81 -5.25
N GLY A 159 6.24 -2.81 -4.39
CA GLY A 159 6.37 -2.74 -2.93
C GLY A 159 5.16 -2.14 -2.23
N SER A 160 4.05 -1.91 -2.93
CA SER A 160 2.80 -1.55 -2.27
C SER A 160 2.19 -2.77 -1.57
N VAL A 161 1.57 -2.53 -0.42
CA VAL A 161 1.02 -3.59 0.43
C VAL A 161 -0.48 -3.43 0.57
N LYS A 162 -1.21 -4.50 0.34
CA LYS A 162 -2.58 -4.64 0.79
C LYS A 162 -2.60 -5.66 1.93
N ILE A 163 -3.40 -5.41 2.93
CA ILE A 163 -3.70 -6.36 4.00
C ILE A 163 -5.20 -6.47 4.14
N ASN A 164 -5.70 -7.72 4.08
CA ASN A 164 -7.13 -7.96 4.16
C ASN A 164 -7.95 -7.18 3.09
N GLY A 165 -7.42 -7.12 1.85
CA GLY A 165 -8.03 -6.42 0.72
C GLY A 165 -7.91 -4.89 0.77
N LYS A 166 -7.33 -4.31 1.83
CA LYS A 166 -7.19 -2.86 2.01
C LYS A 166 -5.74 -2.42 1.79
N GLN A 167 -5.56 -1.30 1.08
CA GLN A 167 -4.25 -0.69 0.88
C GLN A 167 -3.67 -0.20 2.21
N VAL A 168 -2.49 -0.65 2.58
CA VAL A 168 -1.74 -0.13 3.73
C VAL A 168 -1.27 1.29 3.42
N LYS A 169 -1.68 2.24 4.26
CA LYS A 169 -1.35 3.66 4.10
C LYS A 169 -0.14 4.09 4.91
N LYS A 170 0.12 3.43 6.03
CA LYS A 170 1.21 3.78 6.94
C LYS A 170 1.86 2.55 7.55
N ILE A 171 3.15 2.63 7.77
CA ILE A 171 3.93 1.68 8.54
C ILE A 171 4.24 2.32 9.90
N LEU A 172 4.02 1.56 10.96
CA LEU A 172 4.33 1.96 12.32
C LEU A 172 5.38 1.03 12.93
N VAL A 173 6.15 1.55 13.86
CA VAL A 173 7.06 0.78 14.72
C VAL A 173 6.76 1.10 16.16
N ASP A 174 6.26 0.12 16.91
CA ASP A 174 5.72 0.31 18.28
C ASP A 174 4.68 1.46 18.35
N GLY A 175 3.75 1.49 17.38
CA GLY A 175 2.69 2.50 17.28
C GLY A 175 3.10 3.86 16.74
N LYS A 176 4.39 4.09 16.44
CA LYS A 176 4.94 5.37 15.93
C LYS A 176 5.13 5.29 14.42
N GLU A 177 4.81 6.36 13.69
CA GLU A 177 5.00 6.39 12.24
C GLU A 177 6.48 6.21 11.87
N PHE A 178 6.73 5.25 10.99
CA PHE A 178 8.05 4.97 10.46
C PHE A 178 8.08 5.30 8.97
N MET A 179 9.03 6.12 8.55
CA MET A 179 9.14 6.65 7.17
C MET A 179 7.82 7.22 6.69
N THR A 180 7.34 8.23 7.40
CA THR A 180 6.02 8.88 7.22
C THR A 180 5.63 9.01 5.75
N GLY A 181 4.49 8.40 5.38
CA GLY A 181 3.95 8.44 4.01
C GLY A 181 4.66 7.56 2.97
N ASP A 182 5.74 6.85 3.33
CA ASP A 182 6.43 5.95 2.42
C ASP A 182 6.46 4.51 2.93
N THR A 183 5.37 3.83 2.71
CA THR A 183 5.21 2.42 3.09
C THR A 183 6.20 1.51 2.37
N LYS A 184 6.52 1.81 1.11
CA LYS A 184 7.42 1.00 0.29
C LYS A 184 8.84 0.99 0.85
N THR A 185 9.38 2.17 1.13
CA THR A 185 10.71 2.30 1.73
C THR A 185 10.75 1.68 3.12
N ALA A 186 9.72 1.89 3.95
CA ALA A 186 9.64 1.30 5.28
C ALA A 186 9.69 -0.23 5.22
N MET A 187 8.89 -0.83 4.34
CA MET A 187 8.82 -2.30 4.15
C MET A 187 10.14 -2.91 3.70
N LYS A 188 10.87 -2.22 2.84
CA LYS A 188 12.10 -2.70 2.21
C LYS A 188 13.38 -2.39 3.01
N ASN A 189 13.28 -1.74 4.16
CA ASN A 189 14.46 -1.37 4.94
C ASN A 189 14.41 -1.81 6.41
N LEU A 190 13.26 -2.15 6.96
CA LEU A 190 13.16 -2.61 8.35
C LEU A 190 13.51 -4.10 8.44
N PRO A 191 14.54 -4.49 9.22
CA PRO A 191 14.96 -5.89 9.30
C PRO A 191 14.01 -6.74 10.14
N THR A 192 13.77 -8.00 9.73
CA THR A 192 12.83 -8.91 10.41
C THR A 192 13.33 -9.37 11.78
N ASN A 193 14.64 -9.45 11.97
CA ASN A 193 15.25 -10.00 13.18
C ASN A 193 14.92 -9.25 14.48
N ILE A 194 14.52 -7.98 14.38
CA ILE A 194 14.12 -7.16 15.54
C ILE A 194 12.62 -7.23 15.84
N ILE A 195 11.82 -7.80 14.94
CA ILE A 195 10.36 -7.80 15.06
C ILE A 195 9.89 -8.98 15.90
N ASP A 196 9.02 -8.69 16.86
CA ASP A 196 8.31 -9.66 17.69
C ASP A 196 6.94 -10.01 17.10
N ARG A 197 6.18 -8.99 16.74
CA ARG A 197 4.81 -9.12 16.22
C ARG A 197 4.47 -8.05 15.22
N ILE A 198 3.48 -8.33 14.39
CA ILE A 198 2.93 -7.36 13.44
C ILE A 198 1.46 -7.21 13.76
N LYS A 199 0.99 -5.98 13.90
CA LYS A 199 -0.44 -5.69 14.06
C LYS A 199 -0.94 -5.05 12.78
N ALA A 200 -2.04 -5.56 12.23
CA ALA A 200 -2.75 -4.97 11.11
C ALA A 200 -4.11 -4.49 11.60
N TYR A 201 -4.38 -3.21 11.47
CA TYR A 201 -5.62 -2.59 11.91
C TYR A 201 -5.92 -1.28 11.18
N ASP A 202 -7.16 -0.84 11.28
CA ASP A 202 -7.56 0.47 10.80
C ASP A 202 -7.32 1.51 11.91
N LYS A 203 -6.31 2.34 11.73
CA LYS A 203 -5.96 3.43 12.66
C LYS A 203 -6.96 4.57 12.50
N GLN A 204 -7.50 5.03 13.59
CA GLN A 204 -8.44 6.15 13.61
C GLN A 204 -7.80 7.44 13.08
N SER A 205 -8.62 8.29 12.46
CA SER A 205 -8.23 9.65 12.07
C SER A 205 -7.86 10.50 13.29
N ASP A 206 -7.11 11.60 13.11
CA ASP A 206 -6.79 12.55 14.21
C ASP A 206 -8.06 13.16 14.80
N MET A 207 -9.08 13.36 13.96
CA MET A 207 -10.36 13.90 14.42
C MET A 207 -11.10 12.88 15.28
N ALA A 208 -11.18 11.62 14.82
CA ALA A 208 -11.80 10.54 15.60
C ALA A 208 -11.10 10.33 16.94
N ARG A 209 -9.78 10.44 16.97
CA ARG A 209 -9.00 10.35 18.20
C ARG A 209 -9.33 11.42 19.23
N VAL A 210 -9.30 12.68 18.82
CA VAL A 210 -9.51 13.81 19.75
C VAL A 210 -10.99 13.92 20.13
N SER A 211 -11.89 13.67 19.19
CA SER A 211 -13.34 13.71 19.46
C SER A 211 -13.85 12.45 20.18
N GLY A 212 -13.15 11.33 20.07
CA GLY A 212 -13.64 10.02 20.50
C GLY A 212 -14.78 9.47 19.62
N ILE A 213 -14.97 10.03 18.43
CA ILE A 213 -16.04 9.67 17.49
C ILE A 213 -15.38 9.14 16.21
N GLU A 214 -15.64 7.89 15.86
CA GLU A 214 -15.19 7.30 14.59
C GLU A 214 -15.79 8.09 13.41
N ASP A 215 -14.94 8.53 12.50
CA ASP A 215 -15.34 9.39 11.36
C ASP A 215 -15.38 8.64 10.02
N GLY A 216 -15.04 7.36 10.02
CA GLY A 216 -14.99 6.54 8.83
C GLY A 216 -13.79 6.85 7.92
N GLU A 217 -12.87 7.72 8.36
CA GLU A 217 -11.64 8.06 7.64
C GLU A 217 -10.43 7.34 8.28
N GLU A 218 -10.64 6.09 8.69
CA GLU A 218 -9.55 5.27 9.21
C GLU A 218 -8.57 4.90 8.10
N GLU A 219 -7.30 4.79 8.48
CA GLU A 219 -6.23 4.35 7.60
C GLU A 219 -5.75 2.96 8.00
N THR A 220 -5.72 2.03 7.06
CA THR A 220 -5.15 0.70 7.30
C THR A 220 -3.65 0.81 7.49
N VAL A 221 -3.14 0.27 8.61
CA VAL A 221 -1.73 0.35 9.01
C VAL A 221 -1.17 -1.03 9.34
N LEU A 222 0.14 -1.19 9.14
CA LEU A 222 0.94 -2.27 9.72
C LEU A 222 1.84 -1.69 10.81
N ASP A 223 1.70 -2.19 12.03
CA ASP A 223 2.48 -1.79 13.20
C ASP A 223 3.41 -2.93 13.62
N PHE A 224 4.70 -2.73 13.45
CA PHE A 224 5.75 -3.68 13.78
C PHE A 224 6.20 -3.48 15.22
N GLY A 225 5.81 -4.39 16.10
CA GLY A 225 6.28 -4.42 17.49
C GLY A 225 7.71 -4.95 17.57
N ILE A 226 8.59 -4.20 18.22
CA ILE A 226 10.00 -4.60 18.44
C ILE A 226 10.07 -5.58 19.61
N LYS A 227 11.00 -6.55 19.53
CA LYS A 227 11.28 -7.54 20.58
C LYS A 227 11.57 -6.85 21.93
N ALA A 228 11.04 -7.43 23.00
CA ALA A 228 11.28 -6.93 24.36
C ALA A 228 12.79 -6.82 24.64
N GLY A 229 13.18 -5.71 25.29
CA GLY A 229 14.58 -5.39 25.57
C GLY A 229 15.36 -4.75 24.40
N MET A 230 14.75 -4.67 23.20
CA MET A 230 15.35 -3.99 22.05
C MET A 230 14.84 -2.55 21.85
N ASN A 231 14.13 -2.00 22.82
CA ASN A 231 13.59 -0.62 22.80
C ASN A 231 14.56 0.44 23.33
N LYS A 232 15.69 0.01 23.94
CA LYS A 232 16.77 0.88 24.46
C LYS A 232 18.11 0.34 24.00
N GLY A 233 18.84 1.08 23.17
CA GLY A 233 20.15 0.67 22.70
C GLY A 233 20.48 1.14 21.29
N ILE A 234 21.52 0.54 20.75
CA ILE A 234 21.99 0.79 19.40
C ILE A 234 21.88 -0.51 18.60
N MET A 235 21.33 -0.42 17.41
CA MET A 235 21.37 -1.50 16.43
C MET A 235 22.00 -1.03 15.13
N VAL A 236 22.75 -1.91 14.50
CA VAL A 236 23.26 -1.72 13.14
C VAL A 236 23.10 -3.06 12.40
N ASN A 237 22.53 -2.99 11.21
CA ASN A 237 22.46 -4.10 10.28
C ASN A 237 23.08 -3.61 8.95
N ALA A 238 24.22 -4.18 8.58
CA ALA A 238 24.92 -3.88 7.35
C ALA A 238 24.95 -5.14 6.47
N ASP A 239 24.59 -5.00 5.21
CA ASP A 239 24.63 -6.05 4.20
C ASP A 239 25.41 -5.52 2.99
N LEU A 240 26.49 -6.17 2.64
CA LEU A 240 27.28 -5.88 1.46
C LEU A 240 27.29 -7.11 0.57
N ALA A 241 27.00 -6.93 -0.69
CA ALA A 241 26.95 -8.01 -1.65
C ALA A 241 27.55 -7.63 -3.00
N ALA A 242 28.23 -8.58 -3.57
CA ALA A 242 28.76 -8.53 -4.93
C ALA A 242 28.39 -9.80 -5.67
N GLY A 243 28.15 -9.70 -6.96
CA GLY A 243 27.68 -10.83 -7.76
C GLY A 243 28.18 -10.85 -9.18
N THR A 244 27.78 -11.90 -9.89
CA THR A 244 28.02 -12.03 -11.33
C THR A 244 27.27 -10.93 -12.11
N LYS A 245 27.61 -10.73 -13.38
CA LYS A 245 27.01 -9.71 -14.26
C LYS A 245 27.02 -8.30 -13.64
N SER A 246 28.10 -7.96 -12.91
CA SER A 246 28.28 -6.66 -12.24
C SER A 246 27.13 -6.30 -11.28
N ARG A 247 26.45 -7.30 -10.69
CA ARG A 247 25.43 -7.06 -9.69
C ARG A 247 26.05 -6.71 -8.36
N TYR A 248 25.46 -5.72 -7.68
CA TYR A 248 25.86 -5.29 -6.35
C TYR A 248 24.66 -4.93 -5.51
N ALA A 249 24.79 -5.09 -4.21
CA ALA A 249 23.88 -4.53 -3.22
C ALA A 249 24.66 -4.12 -1.98
N GLY A 250 24.41 -2.95 -1.46
CA GLY A 250 25.01 -2.43 -0.24
C GLY A 250 23.96 -1.70 0.58
N ARG A 251 23.76 -2.10 1.85
CA ARG A 251 22.70 -1.55 2.70
C ARG A 251 23.18 -1.43 4.12
N VAL A 252 22.82 -0.32 4.73
CA VAL A 252 23.01 -0.12 6.15
C VAL A 252 21.71 0.40 6.75
N PHE A 253 21.26 -0.26 7.80
CA PHE A 253 20.20 0.20 8.67
C PHE A 253 20.77 0.35 10.07
N GLY A 254 20.81 1.56 10.61
CA GLY A 254 21.27 1.87 11.95
C GLY A 254 20.16 2.52 12.75
N GLY A 255 20.09 2.20 14.03
CA GLY A 255 19.09 2.80 14.93
C GLY A 255 19.66 3.03 16.33
N VAL A 256 19.34 4.21 16.87
CA VAL A 256 19.53 4.55 18.28
C VAL A 256 18.16 4.70 18.88
N MET A 257 17.87 3.94 19.91
CA MET A 257 16.61 3.98 20.63
C MET A 257 16.87 4.29 22.10
N LYS A 258 16.16 5.28 22.61
CA LYS A 258 16.28 5.70 24.00
C LYS A 258 14.90 6.24 24.41
N ASP A 259 14.21 5.52 25.30
CA ASP A 259 12.90 5.88 25.87
C ASP A 259 11.98 6.71 24.95
N ASP A 260 12.14 8.03 25.00
CA ASP A 260 11.30 8.99 24.27
C ASP A 260 11.80 9.29 22.86
N MET A 261 13.01 8.83 22.48
CA MET A 261 13.64 9.17 21.22
C MET A 261 14.08 7.93 20.44
N LYS A 262 13.73 7.87 19.17
CA LYS A 262 14.23 6.87 18.20
C LYS A 262 14.79 7.60 16.99
N VAL A 263 16.01 7.29 16.62
CA VAL A 263 16.66 7.81 15.40
C VAL A 263 17.11 6.62 14.57
N PHE A 264 16.69 6.59 13.31
CA PHE A 264 17.09 5.56 12.35
C PHE A 264 17.78 6.19 11.15
N LEU A 265 18.92 5.61 10.77
CA LEU A 265 19.63 5.89 9.54
C LEU A 265 19.50 4.70 8.61
N MET A 266 19.24 4.93 7.34
CA MET A 266 19.17 3.89 6.32
C MET A 266 19.87 4.33 5.04
N THR A 267 20.60 3.41 4.46
CA THR A 267 21.19 3.58 3.15
C THR A 267 21.00 2.31 2.33
N ASN A 268 20.83 2.47 1.03
CA ASN A 268 20.73 1.36 0.11
C ASN A 268 21.32 1.76 -1.25
N ALA A 269 22.12 0.90 -1.82
CA ALA A 269 22.60 1.04 -3.19
C ALA A 269 22.62 -0.34 -3.84
N ASN A 270 21.87 -0.51 -4.93
CA ASN A 270 21.81 -1.80 -5.64
C ASN A 270 21.44 -1.61 -7.11
N ASN A 271 21.75 -2.61 -7.92
CA ASN A 271 21.33 -2.73 -9.31
C ASN A 271 20.58 -4.05 -9.58
N THR A 272 19.85 -4.53 -8.61
CA THR A 272 19.07 -5.78 -8.63
C THR A 272 17.57 -5.56 -8.68
N ASN A 273 17.10 -4.37 -9.13
CA ASN A 273 15.70 -3.94 -9.11
C ASN A 273 15.07 -3.94 -7.71
N ASP A 274 15.88 -3.94 -6.66
CA ASP A 274 15.42 -4.02 -5.29
C ASP A 274 15.69 -2.71 -4.53
N MET A 275 14.69 -2.18 -3.86
CA MET A 275 14.75 -0.95 -3.05
C MET A 275 15.09 -1.20 -1.59
N GLY A 276 15.27 -2.45 -1.17
CA GLY A 276 15.43 -2.83 0.23
C GLY A 276 16.45 -3.93 0.44
N PHE A 277 16.49 -4.54 1.64
CA PHE A 277 17.35 -5.68 1.92
C PHE A 277 16.93 -6.90 1.09
N PRO A 278 17.87 -7.69 0.50
CA PRO A 278 17.51 -8.93 -0.14
C PRO A 278 16.95 -9.88 0.91
N GLY A 279 15.62 -9.97 0.96
CA GLY A 279 14.95 -10.99 1.71
C GLY A 279 14.88 -12.22 0.85
N GLY A 280 15.77 -13.15 1.08
CA GLY A 280 15.72 -14.40 0.36
C GLY A 280 14.46 -15.19 0.67
N GLY A 281 13.96 -15.87 -0.28
CA GLY A 281 13.24 -17.10 -0.19
C GLY A 281 11.84 -17.09 0.40
N GLY A 282 10.93 -17.29 -0.45
CA GLY A 282 9.58 -17.70 -0.13
C GLY A 282 8.61 -17.20 -1.17
N GLY A 283 8.41 -17.94 -2.26
CA GLY A 283 7.27 -17.78 -3.17
C GLY A 283 7.06 -16.41 -3.83
N GLY A 284 7.86 -15.44 -3.47
CA GLY A 284 7.87 -14.13 -4.07
C GLY A 284 9.08 -14.03 -5.01
N ARG A 285 8.85 -13.62 -6.20
CA ARG A 285 9.82 -13.44 -7.25
C ARG A 285 11.07 -12.72 -6.72
N PHE A 286 12.19 -13.40 -6.66
CA PHE A 286 13.49 -12.78 -6.47
C PHE A 286 13.70 -11.77 -7.59
N GLY A 287 13.59 -10.47 -7.30
CA GLY A 287 13.85 -9.42 -8.27
C GLY A 287 12.96 -9.39 -9.52
N ALA A 288 12.04 -10.31 -9.65
CA ALA A 288 11.19 -10.43 -10.83
C ALA A 288 9.88 -9.68 -10.65
N GLY A 289 9.70 -8.58 -11.32
CA GLY A 289 8.43 -7.90 -11.37
C GLY A 289 8.54 -6.42 -11.69
N ARG A 290 9.74 -5.85 -11.77
CA ARG A 290 9.93 -4.53 -12.33
C ARG A 290 10.29 -4.64 -13.79
N GLN A 291 9.50 -3.99 -14.60
CA GLN A 291 9.80 -3.75 -15.99
C GLN A 291 11.12 -2.97 -16.08
N GLY A 292 12.05 -3.44 -16.89
CA GLY A 292 13.34 -2.82 -17.08
C GLY A 292 14.40 -3.21 -16.04
N LEU A 293 15.60 -2.73 -16.28
CA LEU A 293 16.76 -2.84 -15.39
C LEU A 293 16.89 -1.54 -14.60
N ASN A 294 16.87 -1.60 -13.27
CA ASN A 294 16.93 -0.41 -12.45
C ASN A 294 18.07 -0.51 -11.43
N ALA A 295 18.88 0.53 -11.36
CA ALA A 295 19.81 0.75 -10.27
C ALA A 295 19.28 1.85 -9.35
N MET A 296 19.43 1.65 -8.05
CA MET A 296 18.90 2.58 -7.06
C MET A 296 19.93 2.89 -5.98
N LYS A 297 19.91 4.14 -5.51
CA LYS A 297 20.65 4.59 -4.34
C LYS A 297 19.70 5.38 -3.45
N MET A 298 19.77 5.16 -2.14
CA MET A 298 18.93 5.83 -1.17
C MET A 298 19.71 6.12 0.10
N ALA A 299 19.48 7.29 0.66
CA ALA A 299 19.91 7.64 2.02
C ALA A 299 18.76 8.33 2.74
N GLY A 300 18.51 7.95 3.99
CA GLY A 300 17.42 8.53 4.75
C GLY A 300 17.64 8.49 6.25
N VAL A 301 17.09 9.50 6.92
CA VAL A 301 17.06 9.61 8.38
C VAL A 301 15.62 9.74 8.82
N ASN A 302 15.26 9.01 9.86
CA ASN A 302 13.97 9.12 10.53
C ASN A 302 14.19 9.43 12.01
N LEU A 303 13.48 10.41 12.53
CA LEU A 303 13.47 10.83 13.93
C LEU A 303 12.07 10.70 14.49
N ASN A 304 11.94 10.04 15.65
CA ASN A 304 10.73 10.05 16.45
C ASN A 304 11.10 10.52 17.87
N TYR A 305 10.41 11.51 18.35
CA TYR A 305 10.48 11.98 19.73
C TYR A 305 9.07 12.11 20.31
N GLU A 306 8.85 11.54 21.48
CA GLU A 306 7.56 11.61 22.14
C GLU A 306 7.71 11.84 23.64
N LYS A 307 7.16 12.95 24.08
CA LYS A 307 6.87 13.19 25.50
C LYS A 307 5.38 12.94 25.73
N THR A 308 5.08 11.82 26.36
CA THR A 308 3.72 11.30 26.52
C THR A 308 2.72 12.39 26.93
N ASN A 309 1.62 12.50 26.18
CA ASN A 309 0.52 13.46 26.37
C ASN A 309 0.94 14.96 26.35
N VAL A 310 2.10 15.30 25.81
CA VAL A 310 2.57 16.69 25.73
C VAL A 310 3.02 17.04 24.33
N LEU A 311 3.98 16.30 23.79
CA LEU A 311 4.62 16.63 22.51
C LEU A 311 5.06 15.37 21.77
N THR A 312 4.66 15.26 20.50
CA THR A 312 5.19 14.27 19.57
C THR A 312 5.83 14.98 18.38
N VAL A 313 7.05 14.60 18.06
CA VAL A 313 7.77 15.07 16.87
C VAL A 313 8.23 13.85 16.08
N ASP A 314 7.67 13.66 14.90
CA ASP A 314 8.10 12.67 13.92
C ASP A 314 8.66 13.39 12.72
N GLY A 315 9.80 12.96 12.22
CA GLY A 315 10.39 13.58 11.03
C GLY A 315 11.21 12.60 10.22
N SER A 316 11.23 12.82 8.92
CA SER A 316 12.10 12.08 8.02
C SER A 316 12.61 12.95 6.89
N VAL A 317 13.86 12.73 6.52
CA VAL A 317 14.48 13.27 5.30
C VAL A 317 15.05 12.11 4.52
N ARG A 318 14.79 12.09 3.22
CA ARG A 318 15.23 11.03 2.33
C ARG A 318 15.65 11.56 0.98
N TRP A 319 16.76 11.07 0.50
CA TRP A 319 17.22 11.20 -0.87
C TRP A 319 17.13 9.83 -1.57
N ASN A 320 16.59 9.83 -2.79
CA ASN A 320 16.59 8.70 -3.71
C ASN A 320 17.21 9.10 -5.03
N HIS A 321 17.99 8.21 -5.58
CA HIS A 321 18.48 8.27 -6.94
C HIS A 321 18.16 6.96 -7.64
N SER A 322 17.68 7.03 -8.87
CA SER A 322 17.45 5.85 -9.70
C SER A 322 17.93 6.07 -11.13
N ASP A 323 18.58 5.06 -11.66
CA ASP A 323 18.88 4.90 -13.08
C ASP A 323 18.07 3.72 -13.61
N GLY A 324 17.29 3.95 -14.67
CA GLY A 324 16.44 2.95 -15.31
C GLY A 324 16.84 2.73 -16.75
N ASP A 325 16.83 1.47 -17.17
CA ASP A 325 17.01 0.99 -18.53
C ASP A 325 15.81 0.09 -18.85
N ALA A 326 14.83 0.62 -19.58
CA ALA A 326 13.61 -0.07 -19.92
C ALA A 326 13.51 -0.30 -21.43
N PHE A 327 13.59 -1.56 -21.80
CA PHE A 327 13.32 -2.02 -23.15
C PHE A 327 11.94 -2.66 -23.19
N SER A 328 11.14 -2.33 -24.22
CA SER A 328 9.86 -2.98 -24.45
C SER A 328 9.65 -3.29 -25.93
N LYS A 329 9.01 -4.43 -26.20
CA LYS A 329 8.47 -4.85 -27.48
C LYS A 329 6.97 -5.03 -27.30
N SER A 330 6.16 -4.38 -28.14
CA SER A 330 4.69 -4.45 -28.03
C SER A 330 4.05 -4.76 -29.37
N ALA A 331 3.04 -5.63 -29.33
CA ALA A 331 2.13 -5.92 -30.42
C ALA A 331 0.72 -5.48 -30.00
N THR A 332 0.11 -4.59 -30.75
CA THR A 332 -1.20 -4.00 -30.43
C THR A 332 -2.13 -4.13 -31.62
N GLU A 333 -3.31 -4.66 -31.37
CA GLU A 333 -4.44 -4.64 -32.30
C GLU A 333 -5.45 -3.62 -31.80
N SER A 334 -5.76 -2.60 -32.61
CA SER A 334 -6.77 -1.58 -32.34
C SER A 334 -8.07 -1.91 -33.07
N PHE A 335 -9.20 -1.84 -32.34
CA PHE A 335 -10.53 -2.23 -32.87
C PHE A 335 -11.27 -1.00 -33.38
N PHE A 336 -11.88 -1.12 -34.58
CA PHE A 336 -12.67 -0.07 -35.21
C PHE A 336 -14.03 -0.60 -35.67
N SER A 337 -14.94 0.32 -36.05
CA SER A 337 -16.25 -0.03 -36.56
C SER A 337 -16.16 -0.86 -37.86
N GLY A 338 -17.16 -1.72 -38.09
CA GLY A 338 -17.21 -2.57 -39.29
C GLY A 338 -16.31 -3.80 -39.23
N ALA A 339 -15.91 -4.25 -38.03
CA ALA A 339 -15.01 -5.39 -37.80
C ALA A 339 -13.61 -5.23 -38.46
N THR A 340 -13.17 -3.99 -38.65
CA THR A 340 -11.82 -3.68 -39.09
C THR A 340 -10.88 -3.52 -37.87
N SER A 341 -9.61 -3.85 -38.04
CA SER A 341 -8.55 -3.68 -37.06
C SER A 341 -7.35 -2.99 -37.69
N SER A 342 -6.56 -2.34 -36.86
CA SER A 342 -5.23 -1.87 -37.22
C SER A 342 -4.23 -2.51 -36.28
N PHE A 343 -3.14 -2.98 -36.81
CA PHE A 343 -2.08 -3.65 -36.07
C PHE A 343 -0.88 -2.71 -35.94
N SER A 344 -0.34 -2.59 -34.78
CA SER A 344 0.83 -1.76 -34.49
C SER A 344 1.86 -2.57 -33.73
N ASN A 345 3.06 -2.63 -34.25
CA ASN A 345 4.20 -3.21 -33.57
C ASN A 345 5.18 -2.12 -33.18
N SER A 346 5.69 -2.16 -31.98
CA SER A 346 6.64 -1.17 -31.48
C SER A 346 7.78 -1.80 -30.68
N ARG A 347 8.93 -1.14 -30.76
CA ARG A 347 10.10 -1.43 -29.94
C ARG A 347 10.61 -0.12 -29.37
N THR A 348 10.77 -0.05 -28.08
CA THR A 348 11.16 1.18 -27.40
C THR A 348 12.26 0.91 -26.37
N GLN A 349 13.31 1.71 -26.39
CA GLN A 349 14.36 1.76 -25.39
C GLN A 349 14.29 3.09 -24.65
N ASN A 350 14.09 3.05 -23.34
CA ASN A 350 14.04 4.24 -22.50
C ASN A 350 15.13 4.16 -21.44
N PHE A 351 15.95 5.19 -21.36
CA PHE A 351 16.84 5.39 -20.23
C PHE A 351 16.31 6.54 -19.37
N THR A 352 16.30 6.34 -18.06
CA THR A 352 15.81 7.36 -17.12
C THR A 352 16.78 7.54 -15.98
N ARG A 353 16.89 8.78 -15.50
CA ARG A 353 17.66 9.13 -14.29
C ARG A 353 16.84 10.08 -13.44
N ALA A 354 16.51 9.65 -12.23
CA ALA A 354 15.75 10.49 -11.31
C ALA A 354 16.52 10.73 -10.01
N ASN A 355 16.42 11.96 -9.51
CA ASN A 355 16.86 12.33 -8.16
C ASN A 355 15.69 12.93 -7.42
N GLN A 356 15.46 12.50 -6.18
CA GLN A 356 14.36 12.98 -5.40
C GLN A 356 14.75 13.16 -3.92
N TRP A 357 14.49 14.34 -3.40
CA TRP A 357 14.55 14.67 -1.99
C TRP A 357 13.15 14.80 -1.44
N ASN A 358 12.90 14.17 -0.32
CA ASN A 358 11.65 14.29 0.41
C ASN A 358 11.95 14.56 1.87
N GLY A 359 11.34 15.61 2.41
CA GLY A 359 11.42 15.95 3.81
C GLY A 359 10.03 16.15 4.37
N GLN A 360 9.74 15.58 5.51
CA GLN A 360 8.45 15.72 6.17
C GLN A 360 8.60 15.67 7.68
N MET A 361 7.71 16.39 8.36
CA MET A 361 7.67 16.43 9.79
C MET A 361 6.21 16.41 10.26
N ARG A 362 5.98 15.85 11.44
CA ARG A 362 4.75 15.95 12.20
C ARG A 362 5.12 16.47 13.57
N LEU A 363 4.56 17.58 13.95
CA LEU A 363 4.63 18.12 15.30
C LEU A 363 3.21 18.11 15.85
N GLU A 364 3.01 17.39 16.94
CA GLU A 364 1.74 17.35 17.65
C GLU A 364 1.95 17.79 19.08
N TRP A 365 1.27 18.83 19.46
CA TRP A 365 1.33 19.43 20.78
C TRP A 365 -0.02 19.38 21.48
N GLN A 366 -0.02 18.87 22.71
CA GLN A 366 -1.20 18.77 23.55
C GLN A 366 -0.99 19.69 24.77
N PRO A 367 -1.36 20.98 24.67
CA PRO A 367 -1.21 21.93 25.79
C PRO A 367 -2.07 21.56 27.01
N ASP A 368 -3.20 20.91 26.77
CA ASP A 368 -4.12 20.38 27.78
C ASP A 368 -4.84 19.11 27.27
N SER A 369 -5.58 18.42 28.13
CA SER A 369 -6.32 17.20 27.80
C SER A 369 -7.47 17.40 26.82
N MET A 370 -7.84 18.63 26.50
CA MET A 370 -8.97 18.98 25.62
C MET A 370 -8.51 19.56 24.29
N THR A 371 -7.23 19.95 24.16
CA THR A 371 -6.69 20.64 22.98
C THR A 371 -5.59 19.81 22.34
N ASN A 372 -5.64 19.69 21.03
CA ASN A 372 -4.59 19.09 20.23
C ASN A 372 -4.26 20.02 19.06
N ILE A 373 -3.00 20.38 18.92
CA ILE A 373 -2.48 21.19 17.81
C ILE A 373 -1.50 20.35 17.03
N MET A 374 -1.71 20.24 15.72
CA MET A 374 -0.85 19.48 14.84
C MET A 374 -0.38 20.31 13.67
N PHE A 375 0.93 20.26 13.41
CA PHE A 375 1.56 20.89 12.26
C PHE A 375 2.33 19.84 11.46
N ARG A 376 2.05 19.77 10.15
CA ARG A 376 2.69 18.80 9.22
C ARG A 376 3.22 19.50 7.98
N PRO A 377 4.46 19.97 7.97
CA PRO A 377 5.13 20.41 6.75
C PRO A 377 5.67 19.21 5.96
N ASN A 378 5.63 19.34 4.63
CA ASN A 378 6.21 18.40 3.69
C ASN A 378 6.92 19.17 2.58
N PHE A 379 8.13 18.78 2.27
CA PHE A 379 8.94 19.31 1.18
C PHE A 379 9.33 18.20 0.24
N SER A 380 9.26 18.44 -1.06
CA SER A 380 9.77 17.54 -2.09
C SER A 380 10.48 18.34 -3.19
N TYR A 381 11.65 17.86 -3.56
CA TYR A 381 12.40 18.35 -4.72
C TYR A 381 12.82 17.15 -5.55
N GLY A 382 12.53 17.19 -6.85
CA GLY A 382 12.86 16.11 -7.76
C GLY A 382 13.37 16.63 -9.10
N THR A 383 14.31 15.87 -9.70
CA THR A 383 14.71 16.01 -11.10
C THR A 383 14.56 14.68 -11.80
N ASN A 384 14.12 14.70 -13.03
CA ASN A 384 14.03 13.53 -13.88
C ASN A 384 14.62 13.83 -15.25
N ASP A 385 15.56 13.01 -15.68
CA ASP A 385 16.19 13.01 -16.99
C ASP A 385 15.74 11.75 -17.72
N GLY A 386 15.52 11.85 -19.03
CA GLY A 386 15.18 10.69 -19.85
C GLY A 386 15.77 10.81 -21.25
N THR A 387 16.06 9.65 -21.84
CA THR A 387 16.27 9.51 -23.28
C THR A 387 15.41 8.38 -23.78
N ASN A 388 14.89 8.53 -24.96
CA ASN A 388 14.09 7.48 -25.61
C ASN A 388 14.54 7.28 -27.06
N VAL A 389 14.51 6.03 -27.50
CA VAL A 389 14.63 5.63 -28.91
C VAL A 389 13.54 4.61 -29.17
N GLY A 390 12.75 4.82 -30.21
CA GLY A 390 11.62 4.01 -30.53
C GLY A 390 11.46 3.74 -32.03
N LEU A 391 10.98 2.55 -32.35
CA LEU A 391 10.51 2.13 -33.65
C LEU A 391 9.05 1.75 -33.53
N ASN A 392 8.22 2.17 -34.48
CA ASN A 392 6.82 1.78 -34.57
C ASN A 392 6.44 1.58 -36.02
N ALA A 393 5.62 0.53 -36.26
CA ALA A 393 5.03 0.31 -37.58
C ALA A 393 3.55 -0.02 -37.44
N THR A 394 2.71 0.51 -38.34
CA THR A 394 1.28 0.27 -38.38
C THR A 394 0.94 -0.50 -39.65
N PHE A 395 0.13 -1.54 -39.51
CA PHE A 395 -0.30 -2.46 -40.56
C PHE A 395 -1.84 -2.53 -40.59
N ASP A 396 -2.41 -2.81 -41.76
CA ASP A 396 -3.85 -3.02 -41.92
C ASP A 396 -4.29 -4.48 -41.79
N LYS A 397 -3.34 -5.39 -41.69
CA LYS A 397 -3.55 -6.83 -41.38
C LYS A 397 -2.55 -7.29 -40.34
N ASP A 398 -2.82 -8.43 -39.72
CA ASP A 398 -1.89 -9.01 -38.72
C ASP A 398 -0.52 -9.27 -39.39
N PRO A 399 0.54 -8.56 -39.01
CA PRO A 399 1.83 -8.68 -39.63
C PRO A 399 2.53 -10.02 -39.32
N TYR A 400 2.12 -10.71 -38.27
CA TYR A 400 2.68 -12.02 -37.89
C TYR A 400 2.25 -13.15 -38.83
N GLU A 401 1.23 -12.94 -39.65
CA GLU A 401 0.91 -13.86 -40.77
C GLU A 401 1.96 -13.83 -41.89
N TYR A 402 2.82 -12.79 -41.90
CA TYR A 402 3.77 -12.54 -43.00
C TYR A 402 5.23 -12.57 -42.57
N SER A 403 5.53 -12.33 -41.29
CA SER A 403 6.88 -12.35 -40.71
C SER A 403 6.86 -12.59 -39.20
N ASP A 404 7.82 -13.38 -38.70
CA ASP A 404 8.04 -13.55 -37.27
C ASP A 404 8.60 -12.29 -36.60
N ASN A 405 9.18 -11.36 -37.36
CA ASN A 405 9.77 -10.11 -36.89
C ASN A 405 9.31 -8.90 -37.73
N PRO A 406 8.04 -8.51 -37.65
CA PRO A 406 7.46 -7.50 -38.52
C PRO A 406 8.17 -6.14 -38.53
N LEU A 407 8.73 -5.72 -37.38
CA LEU A 407 9.47 -4.43 -37.30
C LEU A 407 10.80 -4.43 -38.06
N PHE A 408 11.48 -5.55 -38.19
CA PHE A 408 12.72 -5.66 -38.93
C PHE A 408 12.46 -5.88 -40.43
N ASP A 409 11.33 -6.48 -40.74
CA ASP A 409 10.94 -6.81 -42.11
C ASP A 409 10.00 -5.77 -42.74
N VAL A 410 9.79 -4.62 -42.13
CA VAL A 410 8.81 -3.61 -42.56
C VAL A 410 8.91 -3.30 -44.05
N LEU A 411 10.12 -3.07 -44.60
CA LEU A 411 10.32 -2.73 -46.01
C LEU A 411 9.95 -3.90 -46.94
N ASN A 412 10.31 -5.14 -46.55
CA ASN A 412 9.94 -6.34 -47.30
C ASN A 412 8.42 -6.55 -47.30
N ILE A 413 7.79 -6.37 -46.14
CA ILE A 413 6.34 -6.48 -45.97
C ILE A 413 5.63 -5.41 -46.80
N ALA A 414 6.13 -4.18 -46.79
CA ALA A 414 5.60 -3.08 -47.59
C ALA A 414 5.68 -3.37 -49.10
N GLN A 415 6.85 -3.80 -49.59
CA GLN A 415 7.08 -4.07 -51.00
C GLN A 415 6.31 -5.28 -51.52
N LYS A 416 6.24 -6.36 -50.70
CA LYS A 416 5.69 -7.65 -51.16
C LYS A 416 4.19 -7.79 -50.97
N TYR A 417 3.67 -7.23 -49.84
CA TYR A 417 2.29 -7.44 -49.43
C TYR A 417 1.43 -6.17 -49.39
N GLY A 418 2.08 -4.99 -49.31
CA GLY A 418 1.38 -3.70 -49.34
C GLY A 418 0.50 -3.40 -48.11
N ILE A 419 0.73 -4.07 -46.99
CA ILE A 419 -0.09 -3.95 -45.77
C ILE A 419 0.45 -2.93 -44.79
N VAL A 420 1.62 -2.33 -45.00
CA VAL A 420 2.22 -1.32 -44.12
C VAL A 420 1.63 0.05 -44.41
N LYS A 421 1.09 0.71 -43.40
CA LYS A 421 0.59 2.09 -43.47
C LYS A 421 1.68 3.12 -43.18
N ASN A 422 2.38 2.94 -42.10
CA ASN A 422 3.50 3.83 -41.72
C ASN A 422 4.58 3.08 -40.96
N TYR A 423 5.76 3.72 -40.99
CA TYR A 423 6.91 3.32 -40.18
C TYR A 423 7.50 4.57 -39.53
N GLN A 424 7.66 4.58 -38.24
CA GLN A 424 8.07 5.73 -37.48
C GLN A 424 9.31 5.44 -36.63
N LEU A 425 10.32 6.27 -36.77
CA LEU A 425 11.49 6.36 -35.92
C LEU A 425 11.30 7.54 -34.97
N ASN A 426 11.49 7.33 -33.70
CA ASN A 426 11.38 8.37 -32.68
C ASN A 426 12.62 8.34 -31.81
N ASP A 427 13.20 9.49 -31.54
CA ASP A 427 14.20 9.67 -30.52
C ASP A 427 13.99 10.97 -29.77
N GLY A 428 14.60 11.10 -28.59
CA GLY A 428 14.50 12.34 -27.86
C GLY A 428 15.14 12.31 -26.52
N ILE A 429 15.23 13.50 -25.95
CA ILE A 429 15.71 13.75 -24.59
C ILE A 429 14.68 14.56 -23.82
N ASN A 430 14.52 14.26 -22.56
CA ASN A 430 13.66 15.04 -21.67
C ASN A 430 14.37 15.35 -20.35
N TYR A 431 13.95 16.44 -19.75
CA TYR A 431 14.35 16.88 -18.43
C TYR A 431 13.16 17.53 -17.74
N SER A 432 12.98 17.23 -16.49
CA SER A 432 12.05 17.98 -15.65
C SER A 432 12.59 18.15 -14.24
N ASP A 433 12.27 19.28 -13.64
CA ASP A 433 12.40 19.48 -12.20
C ASP A 433 11.06 19.86 -11.57
N SER A 434 10.93 19.60 -10.29
CA SER A 434 9.78 20.02 -9.51
C SER A 434 10.15 20.26 -8.06
N LYS A 435 9.62 21.34 -7.51
CA LYS A 435 9.73 21.71 -6.10
C LYS A 435 8.33 21.81 -5.53
N THR A 436 8.07 21.18 -4.41
CA THR A 436 6.76 21.31 -3.74
C THR A 436 6.95 21.53 -2.26
N LEU A 437 6.15 22.45 -1.71
CA LEU A 437 6.03 22.68 -0.28
C LEU A 437 4.55 22.56 0.10
N ARG A 438 4.25 21.75 1.08
CA ARG A 438 2.89 21.57 1.61
C ARG A 438 2.92 21.75 3.12
N GLY A 439 1.88 22.36 3.66
CA GLY A 439 1.72 22.51 5.11
C GLY A 439 0.29 22.25 5.52
N MET A 440 0.12 21.56 6.64
CA MET A 440 -1.17 21.39 7.30
C MET A 440 -1.03 21.84 8.74
N LEU A 441 -1.94 22.72 9.18
CA LEU A 441 -2.12 23.09 10.58
C LEU A 441 -3.52 22.71 11.00
N GLN A 442 -3.63 21.92 12.06
CA GLN A 442 -4.91 21.44 12.59
C GLN A 442 -5.00 21.77 14.07
N LEU A 443 -6.10 22.39 14.47
CA LEU A 443 -6.49 22.65 15.84
C LEU A 443 -7.75 21.82 16.14
N ASN A 444 -7.66 20.94 17.11
CA ASN A 444 -8.80 20.21 17.66
C ASN A 444 -9.07 20.68 19.07
N ARG A 445 -10.29 21.05 19.39
CA ARG A 445 -10.72 21.44 20.73
C ARG A 445 -11.96 20.66 21.12
N ARG A 446 -11.85 19.88 22.17
CA ARG A 446 -13.00 19.27 22.84
C ARG A 446 -13.68 20.32 23.69
N LEU A 447 -14.96 20.57 23.44
CA LEU A 447 -15.75 21.57 24.14
C LEU A 447 -16.46 21.01 25.37
N SER A 448 -16.67 19.68 25.40
CA SER A 448 -17.27 18.98 26.55
C SER A 448 -16.87 17.50 26.56
N ASN A 449 -17.11 16.82 27.69
CA ASN A 449 -16.80 15.39 27.83
C ASN A 449 -17.81 14.46 27.13
N ASN A 450 -18.93 14.98 26.64
CA ASN A 450 -19.97 14.20 25.95
C ASN A 450 -19.72 14.05 24.43
N GLY A 451 -18.57 14.52 23.91
CA GLY A 451 -18.20 14.39 22.51
C GLY A 451 -18.42 15.65 21.67
N ARG A 452 -18.90 16.77 22.26
CA ARG A 452 -18.95 18.07 21.57
C ARG A 452 -17.55 18.56 21.29
N ASN A 453 -17.23 18.85 20.03
CA ASN A 453 -15.89 19.26 19.62
C ASN A 453 -15.93 20.17 18.39
N ILE A 454 -14.87 20.95 18.21
CA ILE A 454 -14.58 21.72 17.01
C ILE A 454 -13.18 21.41 16.48
N THR A 455 -13.07 21.27 15.19
CA THR A 455 -11.80 21.08 14.48
C THR A 455 -11.65 22.15 13.42
N ILE A 456 -10.52 22.85 13.41
CA ILE A 456 -10.14 23.80 12.35
C ILE A 456 -8.88 23.27 11.70
N GLN A 457 -8.90 23.16 10.38
CA GLN A 457 -7.77 22.68 9.60
C GLN A 457 -7.45 23.67 8.49
N LEU A 458 -6.19 24.06 8.42
CA LEU A 458 -5.61 24.89 7.38
C LEU A 458 -4.64 24.05 6.57
N ASN A 459 -4.78 24.06 5.26
CA ASN A 459 -3.80 23.45 4.36
C ASN A 459 -3.32 24.51 3.39
N ALA A 460 -2.02 24.46 3.07
CA ALA A 460 -1.41 25.27 2.02
C ALA A 460 -0.47 24.39 1.20
N ASN A 461 -0.42 24.64 -0.09
CA ASN A 461 0.52 24.01 -1.00
C ASN A 461 1.10 25.04 -1.97
N TRP A 462 2.35 24.87 -2.30
CA TRP A 462 3.06 25.59 -3.34
C TRP A 462 3.91 24.61 -4.14
N GLY A 463 3.99 24.81 -5.44
CA GLY A 463 4.79 24.01 -6.32
C GLY A 463 5.25 24.80 -7.53
N GLU A 464 6.48 24.56 -7.95
CA GLU A 464 7.13 25.13 -9.13
C GLU A 464 7.88 24.02 -9.85
N GLY A 465 7.90 24.06 -11.17
CA GLY A 465 8.66 23.11 -11.96
C GLY A 465 8.86 23.56 -13.40
N VAL A 466 9.83 22.99 -14.05
CA VAL A 466 10.10 23.18 -15.48
C VAL A 466 10.23 21.80 -16.13
N SER A 467 9.60 21.63 -17.29
CA SER A 467 9.82 20.49 -18.18
C SER A 467 10.43 20.98 -19.49
N LYS A 468 11.44 20.28 -19.97
CA LYS A 468 12.12 20.50 -21.27
C LYS A 468 12.14 19.18 -22.02
N SER A 469 11.86 19.19 -23.29
CA SER A 469 11.98 18.01 -24.15
C SER A 469 12.44 18.38 -25.55
N MET A 470 13.33 17.58 -26.10
CA MET A 470 13.60 17.52 -27.53
C MET A 470 13.03 16.20 -28.04
N ALA A 471 12.18 16.26 -29.04
CA ALA A 471 11.53 15.08 -29.63
C ALA A 471 11.71 15.13 -31.15
N ASN A 472 12.33 14.10 -31.69
CA ASN A 472 12.54 13.91 -33.11
C ASN A 472 11.68 12.73 -33.58
N SER A 473 11.01 12.89 -34.70
CA SER A 473 10.15 11.86 -35.29
C SER A 473 10.28 11.89 -36.82
N TYR A 474 10.61 10.75 -37.38
CA TYR A 474 10.71 10.51 -38.81
C TYR A 474 9.66 9.49 -39.18
N ILE A 475 8.62 9.92 -39.93
CA ILE A 475 7.47 9.11 -40.29
C ILE A 475 7.50 8.85 -41.80
N TYR A 476 7.57 7.59 -42.18
CA TYR A 476 7.45 7.12 -43.53
C TYR A 476 6.03 6.61 -43.79
N LEU A 477 5.26 7.28 -44.65
CA LEU A 477 3.91 6.91 -45.04
C LEU A 477 3.98 6.11 -46.35
N PHE A 478 3.55 4.85 -46.34
CA PHE A 478 3.58 3.99 -47.50
C PHE A 478 2.33 4.16 -48.40
N THR A 479 1.23 4.62 -47.81
CA THR A 479 -0.05 4.78 -48.54
C THR A 479 -0.03 5.98 -49.50
N VAL A 480 0.63 7.08 -49.09
CA VAL A 480 0.74 8.32 -49.88
C VAL A 480 2.17 8.59 -50.36
N VAL A 481 3.12 7.67 -50.01
CA VAL A 481 4.55 7.73 -50.38
C VAL A 481 5.15 9.10 -50.00
N ASP A 482 5.04 9.44 -48.74
CA ASP A 482 5.53 10.70 -48.17
C ASP A 482 6.35 10.48 -46.92
N THR A 483 7.26 11.42 -46.59
CA THR A 483 8.06 11.40 -45.38
C THR A 483 7.81 12.68 -44.58
N THR A 484 7.33 12.51 -43.38
CA THR A 484 7.11 13.63 -42.44
C THR A 484 8.22 13.66 -41.38
N ILE A 485 8.92 14.78 -41.30
CA ILE A 485 9.94 15.02 -40.27
C ILE A 485 9.35 16.01 -39.26
N THR A 486 9.44 15.67 -37.99
CA THR A 486 8.98 16.53 -36.90
C THR A 486 10.05 16.58 -35.81
N ASN A 487 10.77 17.70 -35.76
CA ASN A 487 11.77 17.97 -34.74
C ASN A 487 11.30 19.14 -33.86
N ARG A 488 11.11 18.90 -32.56
CA ARG A 488 10.49 19.88 -31.66
C ARG A 488 11.21 19.99 -30.33
N TYR A 489 11.60 21.22 -30.00
CA TYR A 489 12.04 21.54 -28.64
C TYR A 489 10.88 22.21 -27.90
N THR A 490 10.57 21.71 -26.70
CA THR A 490 9.46 22.22 -25.88
C THR A 490 9.96 22.56 -24.48
N VAL A 491 9.57 23.73 -23.97
CA VAL A 491 9.84 24.19 -22.61
C VAL A 491 8.50 24.52 -21.95
N THR A 492 8.25 23.98 -20.78
CA THR A 492 6.97 24.18 -20.05
C THR A 492 7.25 24.52 -18.58
N PRO A 493 7.41 25.80 -18.22
CA PRO A 493 7.35 26.21 -16.83
C PRO A 493 5.95 26.05 -16.27
N GLN A 494 5.87 25.62 -15.01
CA GLN A 494 4.60 25.41 -14.31
C GLN A 494 4.69 25.94 -12.88
N ASP A 495 3.68 26.71 -12.48
CA ASP A 495 3.48 27.20 -11.13
C ASP A 495 2.12 26.74 -10.60
N ASN A 496 2.10 26.25 -9.38
CA ASN A 496 0.86 25.91 -8.72
C ASN A 496 0.89 26.28 -7.24
N TRP A 497 -0.21 26.80 -6.73
CA TRP A 497 -0.37 27.05 -5.31
C TRP A 497 -1.84 27.00 -4.91
N GLY A 498 -2.10 26.74 -3.65
CA GLY A 498 -3.45 26.69 -3.16
C GLY A 498 -3.50 26.65 -1.64
N TYR A 499 -4.70 26.90 -1.13
CA TYR A 499 -4.98 26.78 0.29
C TYR A 499 -6.41 26.30 0.53
N SER A 500 -6.64 25.69 1.68
CA SER A 500 -7.97 25.35 2.13
C SER A 500 -8.12 25.57 3.63
N VAL A 501 -9.33 25.99 4.02
CA VAL A 501 -9.76 26.14 5.42
C VAL A 501 -10.95 25.23 5.62
N ARG A 502 -10.88 24.31 6.55
CA ARG A 502 -12.01 23.44 6.95
C ARG A 502 -12.32 23.68 8.42
N ALA A 503 -13.58 23.89 8.72
CA ALA A 503 -14.12 23.89 10.07
C ALA A 503 -15.14 22.74 10.20
N THR A 504 -15.05 21.97 11.26
CA THR A 504 -15.95 20.87 11.55
C THR A 504 -16.44 21.00 13.00
N TYR A 505 -17.73 20.90 13.21
CA TYR A 505 -18.38 20.95 14.51
C TYR A 505 -19.20 19.68 14.71
N SER A 506 -19.07 19.04 15.85
CA SER A 506 -19.80 17.84 16.23
C SER A 506 -20.63 18.09 17.48
N GLU A 507 -21.96 17.87 17.37
CA GLU A 507 -22.93 18.02 18.45
C GLU A 507 -23.52 16.67 18.84
N PRO A 508 -23.43 16.25 20.10
CA PRO A 508 -24.14 15.08 20.62
C PRO A 508 -25.65 15.41 20.75
N ILE A 509 -26.49 14.80 19.94
CA ILE A 509 -27.95 15.00 19.94
C ILE A 509 -28.68 13.98 20.80
N ALA A 510 -28.05 12.80 21.04
CA ALA A 510 -28.50 11.78 21.95
C ALA A 510 -27.32 10.96 22.46
N ARG A 511 -27.54 10.04 23.39
CA ARG A 511 -26.47 9.14 23.89
C ARG A 511 -25.87 8.36 22.74
N GLN A 512 -24.56 8.59 22.44
CA GLN A 512 -23.83 7.94 21.36
C GLN A 512 -24.40 8.19 19.96
N VAL A 513 -25.11 9.33 19.77
CA VAL A 513 -25.58 9.82 18.49
C VAL A 513 -25.12 11.26 18.31
N TYR A 514 -24.45 11.53 17.20
CA TYR A 514 -23.83 12.81 16.94
C TYR A 514 -24.28 13.35 15.59
N LEU A 515 -24.50 14.64 15.51
CA LEU A 515 -24.72 15.38 14.28
C LEU A 515 -23.48 16.25 14.03
N GLN A 516 -22.85 16.04 12.89
CA GLN A 516 -21.66 16.79 12.50
C GLN A 516 -21.97 17.72 11.36
N PHE A 517 -21.49 18.95 11.47
CA PHE A 517 -21.52 19.96 10.43
C PHE A 517 -20.08 20.26 10.01
N GLY A 518 -19.83 20.27 8.72
CA GLY A 518 -18.54 20.59 8.14
C GLY A 518 -18.66 21.67 7.08
N TYR A 519 -17.72 22.59 7.05
CA TYR A 519 -17.58 23.54 5.95
C TYR A 519 -16.12 23.63 5.56
N ARG A 520 -15.83 23.52 4.25
CA ARG A 520 -14.51 23.71 3.68
C ARG A 520 -14.58 24.70 2.52
N TYR A 521 -13.68 25.68 2.56
CA TYR A 521 -13.34 26.51 1.41
C TYR A 521 -11.96 26.10 0.90
N GLN A 522 -11.83 25.94 -0.40
CA GLN A 522 -10.57 25.59 -1.06
C GLN A 522 -10.36 26.48 -2.29
N TYR A 523 -9.18 27.04 -2.39
CA TYR A 523 -8.68 27.75 -3.56
C TYR A 523 -7.49 26.99 -4.14
N SER A 524 -7.43 26.86 -5.47
CA SER A 524 -6.25 26.36 -6.18
C SER A 524 -5.99 27.19 -7.43
N TYR A 525 -4.71 27.41 -7.68
CA TYR A 525 -4.18 28.13 -8.82
C TYR A 525 -3.14 27.26 -9.52
N THR A 526 -3.22 27.18 -10.85
CA THR A 526 -2.23 26.52 -11.68
C THR A 526 -1.96 27.37 -12.91
N LYS A 527 -0.69 27.60 -13.22
CA LYS A 527 -0.22 28.30 -14.41
C LYS A 527 0.73 27.36 -15.17
N SER A 528 0.61 27.35 -16.48
CA SER A 528 1.53 26.66 -17.38
C SER A 528 1.78 27.53 -18.61
N ASP A 529 3.03 27.68 -18.98
CA ASP A 529 3.48 28.48 -20.13
C ASP A 529 4.33 27.59 -21.05
N ARG A 530 3.66 26.80 -21.86
CA ARG A 530 4.31 25.89 -22.81
C ARG A 530 4.74 26.67 -24.05
N LYS A 531 6.05 26.66 -24.31
CA LYS A 531 6.63 27.12 -25.56
C LYS A 531 7.18 25.93 -26.34
N THR A 532 6.80 25.83 -27.60
CA THR A 532 7.24 24.80 -28.53
C THR A 532 7.95 25.47 -29.72
N TYR A 533 9.10 24.94 -30.08
CA TYR A 533 9.92 25.42 -31.17
C TYR A 533 10.03 24.36 -32.25
N GLY A 534 9.64 24.67 -33.47
CA GLY A 534 9.72 23.79 -34.66
C GLY A 534 11.09 23.85 -35.28
N LEU A 535 11.80 22.74 -35.31
CA LEU A 535 13.17 22.62 -35.80
C LEU A 535 13.26 21.64 -36.98
N ASN A 536 12.19 21.55 -37.79
CA ASN A 536 12.05 20.53 -38.84
C ASN A 536 13.04 20.72 -40.01
N ASP A 537 13.62 21.94 -40.17
CA ASP A 537 14.63 22.27 -41.17
C ASP A 537 16.02 21.72 -40.83
N TYR A 538 16.20 21.16 -39.63
CA TYR A 538 17.47 20.61 -39.17
C TYR A 538 17.43 19.09 -39.15
N ASP A 539 18.50 18.47 -39.62
CA ASP A 539 18.66 17.02 -39.56
C ASP A 539 19.37 16.60 -38.28
N TYR A 540 18.67 15.90 -37.40
CA TYR A 540 19.20 15.40 -36.14
C TYR A 540 19.40 13.87 -36.13
N SER A 541 19.26 13.20 -37.29
CA SER A 541 19.32 11.73 -37.41
C SER A 541 20.63 11.09 -36.94
N GLY A 542 21.72 11.90 -36.89
CA GLY A 542 23.04 11.47 -36.44
C GLY A 542 23.36 11.80 -34.97
N ILE A 543 22.43 12.40 -34.22
CA ILE A 543 22.67 12.81 -32.83
C ILE A 543 22.20 11.70 -31.89
N GLU A 544 23.13 11.10 -31.16
CA GLU A 544 22.80 10.16 -30.10
C GLU A 544 22.12 10.90 -28.91
N PRO A 545 20.93 10.45 -28.45
CA PRO A 545 20.25 11.05 -27.31
C PRO A 545 21.04 10.84 -26.00
N VAL A 546 21.55 11.94 -25.43
CA VAL A 546 22.28 11.96 -24.16
C VAL A 546 21.57 12.85 -23.16
N TYR A 547 21.49 12.44 -21.91
CA TYR A 547 20.85 13.20 -20.83
C TYR A 547 21.27 14.67 -20.82
N ARG A 548 20.28 15.58 -20.83
CA ARG A 548 20.46 17.04 -20.76
C ARG A 548 21.26 17.67 -21.89
N ASN A 549 21.69 16.91 -22.88
CA ASN A 549 22.47 17.47 -23.99
C ASN A 549 21.56 18.18 -25.00
N PHE A 550 20.82 19.19 -24.56
CA PHE A 550 20.00 20.04 -25.43
C PHE A 550 20.87 20.88 -26.36
N ASP A 551 22.10 21.21 -25.95
CA ASP A 551 23.02 22.01 -26.73
C ASP A 551 23.40 21.36 -28.06
N ALA A 552 23.45 20.04 -28.13
CA ALA A 552 23.70 19.33 -29.39
C ALA A 552 22.63 19.62 -30.46
N TYR A 553 21.41 19.92 -30.05
CA TYR A 553 20.28 20.25 -30.92
C TYR A 553 20.12 21.75 -31.15
N LEU A 554 20.52 22.58 -30.18
CA LEU A 554 20.26 24.02 -30.20
C LEU A 554 21.45 24.83 -30.76
N ASN A 555 22.69 24.38 -30.58
CA ASN A 555 23.88 25.07 -31.10
C ASN A 555 23.95 25.18 -32.64
N PRO A 556 23.45 24.20 -33.45
CA PRO A 556 23.44 24.30 -34.92
C PRO A 556 22.47 25.34 -35.46
N LEU A 557 21.57 25.93 -34.63
CA LEU A 557 20.56 26.87 -35.10
C LEU A 557 21.14 28.13 -35.66
N ALA A 558 20.68 28.56 -36.84
CA ALA A 558 21.13 29.76 -37.51
C ALA A 558 20.62 31.05 -36.85
N HIS A 559 19.51 30.97 -36.10
CA HIS A 559 18.87 32.10 -35.42
C HIS A 559 18.65 31.80 -33.92
N PRO A 560 18.42 32.83 -33.07
CA PRO A 560 18.00 32.62 -31.68
C PRO A 560 16.75 31.75 -31.62
N ILE A 561 16.63 30.95 -30.55
CA ILE A 561 15.57 29.91 -30.43
C ILE A 561 14.14 30.48 -30.60
N ASP A 562 13.90 31.70 -30.14
CA ASP A 562 12.59 32.37 -30.25
C ASP A 562 12.14 32.60 -31.71
N TYR A 563 13.06 32.59 -32.67
CA TYR A 563 12.73 32.63 -34.12
C TYR A 563 11.94 31.39 -34.58
N TYR A 564 12.18 30.27 -33.94
CA TYR A 564 11.58 28.99 -34.30
C TYR A 564 10.32 28.67 -33.48
N GLU A 565 9.79 29.65 -32.70
CA GLU A 565 8.60 29.41 -31.87
C GLU A 565 7.40 29.08 -32.76
N ASP A 566 6.87 27.86 -32.55
CA ASP A 566 5.63 27.42 -33.16
C ASP A 566 4.45 27.96 -32.37
N GLN A 567 3.84 29.01 -32.90
CA GLN A 567 2.69 29.66 -32.27
C GLN A 567 1.43 28.79 -32.21
N THR A 568 1.36 27.71 -33.01
CA THR A 568 0.21 26.79 -33.00
C THR A 568 0.29 25.81 -31.85
N LEU A 569 1.50 25.43 -31.43
CA LEU A 569 1.78 24.48 -30.38
C LEU A 569 2.13 25.16 -29.04
N SER A 570 2.48 26.46 -29.08
CA SER A 570 2.76 27.23 -27.86
C SER A 570 1.46 27.63 -27.17
N ARG A 571 1.39 27.43 -25.86
CA ARG A 571 0.15 27.61 -25.09
C ARG A 571 0.44 28.20 -23.70
N TYR A 572 -0.21 29.31 -23.40
CA TYR A 572 -0.28 29.82 -22.04
C TYR A 572 -1.60 29.41 -21.41
N SER A 573 -1.59 28.86 -20.20
CA SER A 573 -2.81 28.54 -19.47
C SER A 573 -2.73 28.98 -18.01
N ASN A 574 -3.86 29.45 -17.49
CA ASN A 574 -4.04 29.87 -16.12
C ASN A 574 -5.40 29.36 -15.62
N TYR A 575 -5.37 28.59 -14.53
CA TYR A 575 -6.54 27.96 -13.97
C TYR A 575 -6.70 28.34 -12.51
N LYS A 576 -7.87 28.89 -12.16
CA LYS A 576 -8.27 29.23 -10.80
C LYS A 576 -9.53 28.45 -10.44
N ASN A 577 -9.48 27.75 -9.32
CA ASN A 577 -10.61 26.95 -8.86
C ASN A 577 -10.99 27.31 -7.43
N TYR A 578 -12.27 27.61 -7.23
CA TYR A 578 -12.89 27.97 -5.96
C TYR A 578 -13.91 26.89 -5.61
N THR A 579 -13.67 26.14 -4.54
CA THR A 579 -14.55 25.04 -4.11
C THR A 579 -15.06 25.30 -2.71
N HIS A 580 -16.35 25.24 -2.54
CA HIS A 580 -17.03 25.23 -1.24
C HIS A 580 -17.55 23.82 -1.00
N THR A 581 -17.42 23.31 0.21
CA THR A 581 -18.01 22.02 0.59
C THR A 581 -18.79 22.24 1.88
N ALA A 582 -20.07 22.05 1.84
CA ALA A 582 -20.93 21.99 3.02
C ALA A 582 -21.29 20.52 3.28
N GLU A 583 -21.10 20.07 4.50
CA GLU A 583 -21.27 18.68 4.91
C GLU A 583 -22.19 18.58 6.12
N VAL A 584 -23.10 17.62 6.08
CA VAL A 584 -23.89 17.18 7.25
C VAL A 584 -23.72 15.67 7.38
N MET A 585 -23.40 15.19 8.58
CA MET A 585 -23.22 13.76 8.85
C MET A 585 -23.88 13.37 10.17
N LEU A 586 -24.75 12.36 10.11
CA LEU A 586 -25.29 11.67 11.28
C LEU A 586 -24.40 10.48 11.63
N ARG A 587 -24.02 10.37 12.89
CA ARG A 587 -23.16 9.29 13.41
C ARG A 587 -23.84 8.61 14.58
N VAL A 588 -24.00 7.31 14.48
CA VAL A 588 -24.53 6.43 15.55
C VAL A 588 -23.43 5.45 15.94
N VAL A 589 -22.99 5.54 17.18
CA VAL A 589 -21.91 4.67 17.71
C VAL A 589 -22.54 3.75 18.77
N ARG A 590 -22.52 2.45 18.54
CA ARG A 590 -23.04 1.43 19.47
C ARG A 590 -21.97 0.35 19.69
N PRO A 591 -21.99 -0.38 20.80
CA PRO A 591 -21.04 -1.46 21.03
C PRO A 591 -21.04 -2.52 19.95
N SER A 592 -22.21 -2.83 19.37
CA SER A 592 -22.40 -3.84 18.32
C SER A 592 -22.38 -3.30 16.91
N TYR A 593 -22.56 -2.00 16.69
CA TYR A 593 -22.49 -1.41 15.35
C TYR A 593 -22.17 0.08 15.38
N ASN A 594 -21.59 0.57 14.28
CA ASN A 594 -21.42 1.99 13.99
C ASN A 594 -22.08 2.28 12.65
N LEU A 595 -22.78 3.41 12.56
CA LEU A 595 -23.44 3.89 11.33
C LEU A 595 -23.14 5.37 11.13
N ASN A 596 -22.54 5.71 10.00
CA ASN A 596 -22.33 7.08 9.56
C ASN A 596 -23.11 7.29 8.27
N ILE A 597 -23.96 8.32 8.22
CA ILE A 597 -24.70 8.74 7.02
C ILE A 597 -24.37 10.21 6.80
N GLY A 598 -23.73 10.52 5.70
CA GLY A 598 -23.28 11.87 5.35
C GLY A 598 -23.76 12.29 3.97
N PHE A 599 -23.91 13.59 3.82
CA PHE A 599 -24.20 14.25 2.55
C PHE A 599 -23.39 15.52 2.43
N GLN A 600 -22.74 15.69 1.28
CA GLN A 600 -21.97 16.88 0.96
C GLN A 600 -22.56 17.56 -0.27
N VAL A 601 -22.65 18.89 -0.21
CA VAL A 601 -22.95 19.77 -1.34
C VAL A 601 -21.68 20.55 -1.65
N ILE A 602 -21.25 20.52 -2.92
CA ILE A 602 -19.94 21.01 -3.34
C ILE A 602 -20.10 21.97 -4.51
N PRO A 603 -20.48 23.24 -4.27
CA PRO A 603 -20.43 24.29 -5.29
C PRO A 603 -18.97 24.57 -5.66
N GLN A 604 -18.70 24.59 -6.96
CA GLN A 604 -17.38 24.84 -7.52
C GLN A 604 -17.48 25.87 -8.63
N LYS A 605 -16.64 26.90 -8.56
CA LYS A 605 -16.45 27.87 -9.63
C LYS A 605 -15.02 27.74 -10.15
N SER A 606 -14.88 27.47 -11.43
CA SER A 606 -13.61 27.34 -12.12
C SER A 606 -13.48 28.44 -13.16
N HIS A 607 -12.38 29.20 -13.11
CA HIS A 607 -12.06 30.23 -14.09
C HIS A 607 -10.79 29.79 -14.82
N PHE A 608 -10.87 29.73 -16.13
CA PHE A 608 -9.80 29.25 -16.99
C PHE A 608 -9.51 30.23 -18.09
N ILE A 609 -8.24 30.57 -18.23
CA ILE A 609 -7.70 31.40 -19.30
C ILE A 609 -6.69 30.57 -20.06
N GLN A 610 -6.83 30.49 -21.38
CA GLN A 610 -5.83 29.87 -22.24
C GLN A 610 -5.62 30.72 -23.50
N ASP A 611 -4.37 31.07 -23.76
CA ASP A 611 -3.95 31.62 -25.05
C ASP A 611 -3.48 30.43 -25.92
N TYR A 612 -4.02 30.34 -27.11
CA TYR A 612 -3.68 29.30 -28.09
C TYR A 612 -3.83 29.87 -29.51
N THR A 613 -3.23 29.19 -30.46
CA THR A 613 -3.29 29.58 -31.86
C THR A 613 -4.04 28.52 -32.65
N LYS A 614 -4.88 28.93 -33.56
CA LYS A 614 -5.63 28.05 -34.46
C LYS A 614 -5.48 28.52 -35.89
N LEU A 615 -5.43 27.59 -36.84
CA LEU A 615 -5.52 27.87 -38.25
C LEU A 615 -6.98 28.12 -38.61
N VAL A 616 -7.33 29.37 -38.97
CA VAL A 616 -8.65 29.79 -39.41
C VAL A 616 -8.49 30.33 -40.81
N ASP A 617 -9.20 29.74 -41.77
CA ASP A 617 -9.16 30.10 -43.20
C ASP A 617 -7.73 30.19 -43.76
N GLY A 618 -6.88 29.25 -43.40
CA GLY A 618 -5.47 29.19 -43.85
C GLY A 618 -4.55 30.24 -43.18
N LYS A 619 -5.05 31.03 -42.23
CA LYS A 619 -4.26 32.04 -41.51
C LYS A 619 -4.15 31.67 -40.01
N THR A 620 -2.92 31.72 -39.52
CA THR A 620 -2.65 31.50 -38.11
C THR A 620 -3.23 32.67 -37.28
N THR A 621 -4.18 32.36 -36.41
CA THR A 621 -4.88 33.35 -35.58
C THR A 621 -4.70 33.00 -34.10
N ARG A 622 -4.17 33.93 -33.30
CA ARG A 622 -4.10 33.78 -31.83
C ARG A 622 -5.47 34.01 -31.22
N LEU A 623 -5.93 33.06 -30.43
CA LEU A 623 -7.22 33.07 -29.74
C LEU A 623 -6.97 33.03 -28.24
N ARG A 624 -7.90 33.62 -27.50
CA ARG A 624 -7.93 33.55 -26.05
C ARG A 624 -9.26 32.95 -25.60
N ALA A 625 -9.19 31.80 -24.97
CA ALA A 625 -10.33 31.28 -24.22
C ALA A 625 -10.27 31.87 -22.81
N ASP A 626 -11.31 32.55 -22.43
CA ASP A 626 -11.54 33.07 -21.08
C ASP A 626 -12.90 32.58 -20.62
N THR A 627 -12.93 31.49 -19.86
CA THR A 627 -14.15 30.75 -19.57
C THR A 627 -14.31 30.55 -18.06
N THR A 628 -15.51 30.82 -17.58
CA THR A 628 -15.91 30.55 -16.21
C THR A 628 -17.00 29.49 -16.20
N ARG A 629 -16.78 28.42 -15.43
CA ARG A 629 -17.74 27.34 -15.24
C ARG A 629 -18.11 27.24 -13.76
N THR A 630 -19.41 27.19 -13.49
CA THR A 630 -19.94 26.96 -12.14
C THR A 630 -20.79 25.69 -12.16
N VAL A 631 -20.48 24.79 -11.22
CA VAL A 631 -21.19 23.51 -11.06
C VAL A 631 -21.39 23.22 -9.58
N THR A 632 -22.44 22.49 -9.27
CA THR A 632 -22.72 22.02 -7.91
C THR A 632 -22.69 20.49 -7.93
N ASN A 633 -21.78 19.92 -7.20
CA ASN A 633 -21.60 18.48 -7.08
C ASN A 633 -22.21 17.98 -5.76
N PHE A 634 -22.53 16.70 -5.71
CA PHE A 634 -23.09 16.03 -4.54
C PHE A 634 -22.28 14.78 -4.22
N SER A 635 -22.11 14.51 -2.91
CA SER A 635 -21.37 13.33 -2.45
C SER A 635 -22.07 12.72 -1.25
N PRO A 636 -22.97 11.76 -1.45
CA PRO A 636 -23.55 10.97 -0.38
C PRO A 636 -22.58 9.91 0.10
N THR A 637 -22.60 9.62 1.40
CA THR A 637 -21.74 8.65 2.05
C THR A 637 -22.53 7.86 3.08
N VAL A 638 -22.38 6.53 3.08
CA VAL A 638 -22.88 5.63 4.14
C VAL A 638 -21.74 4.71 4.54
N ASP A 639 -21.45 4.62 5.83
CA ASP A 639 -20.50 3.67 6.40
C ASP A 639 -21.21 2.94 7.54
N PHE A 640 -21.41 1.63 7.39
CA PHE A 640 -22.03 0.77 8.37
C PHE A 640 -21.06 -0.33 8.75
N ARG A 641 -20.74 -0.43 10.05
CA ARG A 641 -19.89 -1.48 10.61
C ARG A 641 -20.70 -2.25 11.66
N TRP A 642 -20.86 -3.52 11.46
CA TRP A 642 -21.47 -4.43 12.43
C TRP A 642 -20.40 -5.34 13.03
N LYS A 643 -20.27 -5.30 14.35
CA LYS A 643 -19.37 -6.15 15.14
C LYS A 643 -20.17 -7.39 15.60
N LYS A 644 -20.07 -8.48 14.83
CA LYS A 644 -20.77 -9.74 15.10
C LYS A 644 -20.25 -10.37 16.40
N SER A 645 -18.95 -10.28 16.64
CA SER A 645 -18.25 -10.83 17.80
C SER A 645 -16.99 -10.00 18.08
N GLN A 646 -16.17 -10.43 19.05
CA GLN A 646 -14.84 -9.83 19.25
C GLN A 646 -13.88 -10.12 18.08
N THR A 647 -14.18 -11.14 17.27
CA THR A 647 -13.33 -11.65 16.19
C THR A 647 -13.97 -11.55 14.82
N GLY A 648 -15.26 -11.19 14.75
CA GLY A 648 -16.03 -11.14 13.50
C GLY A 648 -16.68 -9.77 13.27
N GLN A 649 -16.51 -9.21 12.05
CA GLN A 649 -17.16 -7.97 11.65
C GLN A 649 -17.61 -7.98 10.21
N LEU A 650 -18.66 -7.20 9.94
CA LEU A 650 -19.11 -6.83 8.61
C LEU A 650 -19.05 -5.32 8.47
N ARG A 651 -18.49 -4.81 7.37
CA ARG A 651 -18.49 -3.39 7.03
C ARG A 651 -19.06 -3.20 5.64
N LEU A 652 -20.00 -2.29 5.51
CA LEU A 652 -20.56 -1.84 4.25
C LEU A 652 -20.25 -0.35 4.11
N THR A 653 -19.62 0.03 3.01
CA THR A 653 -19.33 1.43 2.69
C THR A 653 -19.93 1.76 1.32
N TYR A 654 -20.75 2.78 1.27
CA TYR A 654 -21.19 3.42 0.04
C TYR A 654 -20.67 4.84 -0.02
N ARG A 655 -20.00 5.19 -1.13
CA ARG A 655 -19.52 6.54 -1.40
C ARG A 655 -19.78 6.88 -2.84
N ALA A 656 -20.35 8.05 -3.07
CA ALA A 656 -20.48 8.59 -4.41
C ALA A 656 -19.79 9.95 -4.48
N ASN A 657 -19.16 10.22 -5.60
CA ASN A 657 -18.47 11.49 -5.86
C ASN A 657 -18.64 11.92 -7.30
N THR A 658 -18.71 13.23 -7.50
CA THR A 658 -18.72 13.86 -8.81
C THR A 658 -17.31 14.34 -9.16
N GLN A 659 -16.84 14.05 -10.36
CA GLN A 659 -15.55 14.52 -10.88
C GLN A 659 -15.77 15.39 -12.11
N GLN A 660 -15.16 16.57 -12.10
CA GLN A 660 -15.17 17.46 -13.27
C GLN A 660 -14.19 16.97 -14.33
N PRO A 661 -14.53 17.13 -15.63
CA PRO A 661 -13.58 16.97 -16.71
C PRO A 661 -12.39 17.91 -16.52
N SER A 662 -11.22 17.53 -17.00
CA SER A 662 -10.06 18.40 -16.97
C SER A 662 -10.29 19.62 -17.89
N MET A 663 -9.66 20.72 -17.57
CA MET A 663 -9.83 21.93 -18.43
C MET A 663 -9.20 21.72 -19.81
N SER A 664 -8.14 20.94 -19.92
CA SER A 664 -7.56 20.53 -21.22
C SER A 664 -8.58 19.76 -22.08
N ASP A 665 -9.40 18.92 -21.46
CA ASP A 665 -10.41 18.16 -22.19
C ASP A 665 -11.61 19.03 -22.64
N LEU A 666 -11.86 20.13 -21.92
CA LEU A 666 -12.95 21.05 -22.24
C LEU A 666 -12.61 22.08 -23.34
N LEU A 667 -11.36 22.21 -23.72
CA LEU A 667 -10.96 23.15 -24.74
C LEU A 667 -10.85 22.45 -26.10
N ASP A 668 -11.55 22.94 -27.10
CA ASP A 668 -11.43 22.44 -28.49
C ASP A 668 -10.12 22.89 -29.14
N VAL A 669 -9.03 22.43 -28.55
CA VAL A 669 -7.68 22.66 -29.06
C VAL A 669 -7.23 21.42 -29.83
N TYR A 670 -6.78 21.65 -31.04
CA TYR A 670 -6.20 20.64 -31.91
C TYR A 670 -4.71 20.52 -31.62
N ASP A 671 -4.28 19.38 -31.10
CA ASP A 671 -2.87 19.08 -30.80
C ASP A 671 -2.36 17.98 -31.73
N ASP A 672 -1.57 18.38 -32.71
CA ASP A 672 -0.89 17.52 -33.67
C ASP A 672 0.62 17.39 -33.37
N SER A 673 0.99 17.59 -32.13
CA SER A 673 2.40 17.43 -31.69
C SER A 673 2.99 16.05 -32.05
N ASN A 674 2.12 15.05 -32.18
CA ASN A 674 2.41 13.81 -32.90
C ASN A 674 1.42 13.66 -34.07
N PRO A 675 1.86 13.76 -35.35
CA PRO A 675 0.97 13.68 -36.48
C PRO A 675 0.18 12.38 -36.62
N LEU A 676 0.66 11.27 -36.04
CA LEU A 676 -0.06 9.99 -35.99
C LEU A 676 -0.97 9.85 -34.77
N ARG A 677 -0.93 10.80 -33.82
CA ARG A 677 -1.75 10.78 -32.59
C ARG A 677 -2.26 12.17 -32.25
N ILE A 678 -3.23 12.61 -33.00
CA ILE A 678 -3.84 13.92 -32.84
C ILE A 678 -4.86 13.89 -31.71
N THR A 679 -4.86 14.94 -30.87
CA THR A 679 -5.83 15.07 -29.80
C THR A 679 -6.66 16.35 -29.95
N ARG A 680 -7.95 16.27 -29.60
CA ARG A 680 -8.88 17.42 -29.55
C ARG A 680 -9.59 17.45 -28.21
N GLY A 681 -9.97 18.63 -27.75
CA GLY A 681 -10.84 18.77 -26.59
C GLY A 681 -12.33 18.79 -26.95
N ASN A 682 -13.19 18.76 -25.94
CA ASN A 682 -14.65 18.77 -26.07
C ASN A 682 -15.29 19.68 -25.01
N PRO A 683 -15.74 20.89 -25.39
CA PRO A 683 -16.41 21.82 -24.47
C PRO A 683 -17.74 21.31 -23.90
N GLY A 684 -18.35 20.32 -24.55
CA GLY A 684 -19.63 19.72 -24.19
C GLY A 684 -19.57 18.70 -23.04
N LEU A 685 -18.39 18.40 -22.50
CA LEU A 685 -18.24 17.38 -21.46
C LEU A 685 -19.00 17.73 -20.18
N LYS A 686 -19.72 16.74 -19.67
CA LYS A 686 -20.45 16.76 -18.41
C LYS A 686 -19.58 16.15 -17.30
N PRO A 687 -19.81 16.53 -16.04
CA PRO A 687 -19.19 15.87 -14.91
C PRO A 687 -19.52 14.38 -14.85
N SER A 688 -18.54 13.57 -14.48
CA SER A 688 -18.77 12.15 -14.21
C SER A 688 -19.23 11.96 -12.76
N PHE A 689 -20.12 10.99 -12.54
CA PHE A 689 -20.61 10.61 -11.22
C PHE A 689 -20.28 9.15 -10.94
N THR A 690 -19.35 8.92 -10.02
CA THR A 690 -18.88 7.59 -9.65
C THR A 690 -19.48 7.15 -8.33
N GLN A 691 -20.05 5.96 -8.29
CA GLN A 691 -20.62 5.31 -7.12
C GLN A 691 -19.79 4.07 -6.78
N ASN A 692 -19.39 3.96 -5.53
CA ASN A 692 -18.61 2.83 -5.02
C ASN A 692 -19.33 2.18 -3.85
N ILE A 693 -19.52 0.87 -3.93
CA ILE A 693 -20.04 0.02 -2.85
C ILE A 693 -18.95 -0.97 -2.49
N ASN A 694 -18.57 -0.99 -1.21
CA ASN A 694 -17.59 -1.95 -0.70
C ASN A 694 -18.21 -2.69 0.49
N LEU A 695 -18.20 -4.01 0.40
CA LEU A 695 -18.58 -4.90 1.48
C LEU A 695 -17.34 -5.66 1.94
N PHE A 696 -17.10 -5.69 3.22
CA PHE A 696 -16.00 -6.42 3.83
C PHE A 696 -16.52 -7.25 5.01
N TYR A 697 -16.24 -8.53 4.99
CA TYR A 697 -16.53 -9.46 6.08
C TYR A 697 -15.26 -10.18 6.48
N ASN A 698 -15.01 -10.27 7.78
CA ASN A 698 -13.97 -11.14 8.33
C ASN A 698 -14.45 -11.80 9.62
N ASP A 699 -14.00 -13.02 9.83
CA ASP A 699 -14.19 -13.76 11.08
C ASP A 699 -12.98 -14.65 11.38
N TYR A 700 -12.64 -14.80 12.65
CA TYR A 700 -11.54 -15.65 13.10
C TYR A 700 -12.04 -16.64 14.16
N PHE A 701 -11.75 -17.89 13.95
CA PHE A 701 -12.08 -18.99 14.83
C PHE A 701 -10.80 -19.53 15.47
N THR A 702 -10.73 -19.51 16.78
CA THR A 702 -9.54 -19.96 17.55
C THR A 702 -9.26 -21.43 17.36
N ASN A 703 -10.31 -22.24 17.09
CA ASN A 703 -10.17 -23.65 16.75
C ASN A 703 -9.45 -23.78 15.40
N HIS A 704 -8.34 -24.49 15.35
CA HIS A 704 -7.48 -24.67 14.18
C HIS A 704 -7.00 -23.34 13.54
N GLN A 705 -7.01 -22.23 14.29
CA GLN A 705 -6.55 -20.91 13.82
C GLN A 705 -7.18 -20.53 12.47
N ARG A 706 -8.47 -20.80 12.28
CA ARG A 706 -9.17 -20.53 11.02
C ARG A 706 -9.46 -19.04 10.86
N SER A 707 -9.16 -18.49 9.71
CA SER A 707 -9.62 -17.17 9.32
C SER A 707 -10.38 -17.23 8.01
N VAL A 708 -11.52 -16.53 7.97
CA VAL A 708 -12.33 -16.35 6.77
C VAL A 708 -12.43 -14.87 6.50
N MET A 709 -12.21 -14.47 5.26
CA MET A 709 -12.37 -13.10 4.85
C MET A 709 -13.00 -13.05 3.46
N THR A 710 -13.91 -12.11 3.28
CA THR A 710 -14.54 -11.85 2.00
C THR A 710 -14.66 -10.35 1.80
N PHE A 711 -14.35 -9.88 0.61
CA PHE A 711 -14.64 -8.50 0.21
C PHE A 711 -15.30 -8.48 -1.16
N VAL A 712 -16.24 -7.57 -1.31
CA VAL A 712 -16.90 -7.29 -2.58
C VAL A 712 -16.78 -5.79 -2.84
N ASN A 713 -16.28 -5.43 -4.01
CA ASN A 713 -16.24 -4.06 -4.47
C ASN A 713 -17.07 -3.96 -5.74
N PHE A 714 -17.89 -2.93 -5.81
CA PHE A 714 -18.65 -2.57 -7.00
C PHE A 714 -18.48 -1.09 -7.27
N SER A 715 -18.14 -0.74 -8.50
CA SER A 715 -17.99 0.65 -8.94
C SER A 715 -18.70 0.86 -10.26
N THR A 716 -19.50 1.93 -10.36
CA THR A 716 -20.12 2.37 -11.61
C THR A 716 -19.94 3.86 -11.79
N THR A 717 -19.76 4.30 -13.04
CA THR A 717 -19.57 5.71 -13.36
C THR A 717 -20.55 6.12 -14.44
N SER A 718 -21.42 7.05 -14.08
CA SER A 718 -22.29 7.73 -15.04
C SER A 718 -21.57 8.92 -15.66
N ASN A 719 -21.81 9.20 -16.94
CA ASN A 719 -21.10 10.21 -17.74
C ASN A 719 -19.56 10.06 -17.64
N SER A 720 -19.05 8.83 -17.68
CA SER A 720 -17.62 8.57 -17.74
C SER A 720 -17.02 9.32 -18.92
N VAL A 721 -15.88 9.96 -18.74
CA VAL A 721 -15.14 10.58 -19.84
C VAL A 721 -14.26 9.52 -20.47
N SER A 722 -14.51 9.18 -21.71
CA SER A 722 -13.76 8.21 -22.52
C SER A 722 -13.27 8.89 -23.81
N ASN A 723 -12.19 8.42 -24.36
CA ASN A 723 -11.72 8.93 -25.66
C ASN A 723 -12.55 8.31 -26.78
N LYS A 724 -13.14 9.18 -27.61
CA LYS A 724 -13.70 8.82 -28.91
C LYS A 724 -12.54 8.82 -29.89
N THR A 725 -12.22 7.66 -30.42
CA THR A 725 -11.05 7.47 -31.29
C THR A 725 -11.50 7.28 -32.73
N THR A 726 -10.89 8.06 -33.64
CA THR A 726 -11.04 7.92 -35.08
C THR A 726 -9.73 7.46 -35.68
N TYR A 727 -9.76 6.38 -36.40
CA TYR A 727 -8.63 5.88 -37.18
C TYR A 727 -8.59 6.57 -38.53
N VAL A 728 -7.41 7.05 -38.94
CA VAL A 728 -7.16 7.70 -40.22
C VAL A 728 -6.45 6.71 -41.13
N GLU A 729 -7.20 6.06 -42.01
CA GLU A 729 -6.69 4.97 -42.89
C GLU A 729 -5.51 5.42 -43.76
N SER A 730 -5.50 6.68 -44.23
CA SER A 730 -4.45 7.17 -45.10
C SER A 730 -3.08 7.25 -44.46
N THR A 731 -3.02 7.50 -43.13
CA THR A 731 -1.77 7.67 -42.40
C THR A 731 -1.50 6.53 -41.41
N GLY A 732 -2.54 5.71 -41.11
CA GLY A 732 -2.49 4.77 -40.02
C GLY A 732 -2.46 5.42 -38.65
N GLY A 733 -2.78 6.71 -38.58
CA GLY A 733 -2.81 7.48 -37.34
C GLY A 733 -4.18 7.49 -36.69
N THR A 734 -4.30 8.19 -35.56
CA THR A 734 -5.54 8.32 -34.80
C THR A 734 -5.82 9.77 -34.40
N ILE A 735 -7.10 10.15 -34.40
CA ILE A 735 -7.60 11.39 -33.80
C ILE A 735 -8.44 11.02 -32.61
N THR A 736 -8.14 11.55 -31.45
CA THR A 736 -8.88 11.29 -30.21
C THR A 736 -9.56 12.55 -29.69
N ARG A 737 -10.80 12.38 -29.20
CA ARG A 737 -11.60 13.44 -28.57
C ARG A 737 -12.28 12.87 -27.33
N PRO A 738 -12.21 13.52 -26.17
CA PRO A 738 -12.93 13.05 -24.99
C PRO A 738 -14.46 13.25 -25.18
N GLU A 739 -15.22 12.22 -24.86
CA GLU A 739 -16.68 12.19 -24.88
C GLU A 739 -17.21 11.58 -23.60
N ASN A 740 -18.46 11.98 -23.20
CA ASN A 740 -19.13 11.28 -22.12
C ASN A 740 -19.80 10.00 -22.61
N ILE A 741 -19.61 8.94 -21.85
CA ILE A 741 -20.21 7.63 -22.14
C ILE A 741 -20.76 7.02 -20.84
N ASN A 742 -21.81 6.23 -20.97
CA ASN A 742 -22.41 5.48 -19.88
C ASN A 742 -22.20 3.98 -20.08
N GLY A 743 -22.45 3.21 -19.01
CA GLY A 743 -22.34 1.75 -19.06
C GLY A 743 -21.04 1.20 -18.47
N ASN A 744 -20.07 2.04 -18.10
CA ASN A 744 -18.84 1.59 -17.45
C ASN A 744 -19.07 1.19 -15.99
N TRP A 745 -18.82 -0.07 -15.66
CA TRP A 745 -18.83 -0.57 -14.29
C TRP A 745 -17.90 -1.75 -14.10
N ASN A 746 -17.46 -1.94 -12.87
CA ASN A 746 -16.64 -3.08 -12.50
C ASN A 746 -17.10 -3.65 -11.15
N SER A 747 -16.87 -4.93 -10.97
CA SER A 747 -17.12 -5.65 -9.73
C SER A 747 -15.97 -6.60 -9.44
N SER A 748 -15.59 -6.71 -8.18
CA SER A 748 -14.62 -7.70 -7.73
C SER A 748 -15.07 -8.35 -6.43
N LEU A 749 -14.83 -9.65 -6.32
CA LEU A 749 -15.04 -10.45 -5.12
C LEU A 749 -13.73 -11.12 -4.76
N GLY A 750 -13.28 -10.95 -3.53
CA GLY A 750 -12.16 -11.69 -2.98
C GLY A 750 -12.61 -12.55 -1.82
N PHE A 751 -12.15 -13.80 -1.80
CA PHE A 751 -12.38 -14.75 -0.72
C PHE A 751 -11.04 -15.33 -0.27
N MET A 752 -10.80 -15.30 1.03
CA MET A 752 -9.63 -15.90 1.64
C MET A 752 -10.04 -16.84 2.76
N PHE A 753 -9.42 -18.00 2.76
CA PHE A 753 -9.54 -18.97 3.83
C PHE A 753 -8.16 -19.48 4.23
N ASN A 754 -7.90 -19.48 5.52
CA ASN A 754 -6.66 -19.97 6.11
C ASN A 754 -7.00 -20.89 7.28
N THR A 755 -6.35 -22.03 7.39
CA THR A 755 -6.54 -22.96 8.49
C THR A 755 -5.28 -23.76 8.79
N ALA A 756 -5.04 -24.01 10.07
CA ALA A 756 -4.14 -25.07 10.48
C ALA A 756 -4.93 -26.40 10.48
N ILE A 757 -4.34 -27.45 9.91
CA ILE A 757 -4.96 -28.78 9.89
C ILE A 757 -4.81 -29.45 11.26
N ASP A 758 -3.66 -29.30 11.86
CA ASP A 758 -3.29 -29.86 13.18
C ASP A 758 -3.33 -28.78 14.28
N SER A 759 -3.54 -29.20 15.51
CA SER A 759 -3.61 -28.31 16.66
C SER A 759 -2.28 -27.60 16.97
N ALA A 760 -1.15 -28.19 16.58
CA ALA A 760 0.18 -27.62 16.73
C ALA A 760 0.55 -26.63 15.61
N ALA A 761 -0.34 -26.50 14.61
CA ALA A 761 -0.17 -25.63 13.44
C ALA A 761 1.13 -25.90 12.63
N TYR A 762 1.59 -27.14 12.59
CA TYR A 762 2.65 -27.57 11.69
C TYR A 762 2.19 -27.58 10.24
N PHE A 763 0.97 -28.04 9.98
CA PHE A 763 0.35 -28.07 8.66
C PHE A 763 -0.63 -26.91 8.50
N ASN A 764 -0.42 -26.09 7.48
CA ASN A 764 -1.30 -24.97 7.16
C ASN A 764 -1.71 -25.01 5.71
N VAL A 765 -2.96 -24.67 5.45
CA VAL A 765 -3.52 -24.50 4.11
C VAL A 765 -4.10 -23.10 4.00
N ASN A 766 -3.74 -22.40 2.91
CA ASN A 766 -4.25 -21.10 2.58
C ASN A 766 -4.82 -21.11 1.16
N THR A 767 -5.95 -20.45 0.98
CA THR A 767 -6.51 -20.18 -0.34
C THR A 767 -6.89 -18.71 -0.45
N PHE A 768 -6.67 -18.14 -1.62
CA PHE A 768 -7.13 -16.80 -1.97
C PHE A 768 -7.71 -16.82 -3.38
N THR A 769 -9.03 -16.65 -3.46
CA THR A 769 -9.79 -16.56 -4.70
C THR A 769 -10.13 -15.11 -4.99
N ASN A 770 -9.87 -14.64 -6.19
CA ASN A 770 -10.29 -13.33 -6.66
C ASN A 770 -11.07 -13.47 -7.96
N LEU A 771 -12.28 -12.96 -7.97
CA LEU A 771 -13.12 -12.85 -9.17
C LEU A 771 -13.26 -11.38 -9.51
N SER A 772 -13.04 -11.01 -10.76
CA SER A 772 -13.24 -9.64 -11.24
C SER A 772 -14.07 -9.65 -12.52
N TYR A 773 -14.98 -8.71 -12.62
CA TYR A 773 -15.74 -8.49 -13.83
C TYR A 773 -15.73 -7.01 -14.19
N ASN A 774 -15.36 -6.72 -15.47
CA ASN A 774 -15.30 -5.37 -15.99
C ASN A 774 -16.21 -5.27 -17.21
N HIS A 775 -17.05 -4.26 -17.23
CA HIS A 775 -17.86 -3.86 -18.38
C HIS A 775 -17.39 -2.49 -18.85
N ASN A 776 -16.59 -2.48 -19.91
CA ASN A 776 -15.98 -1.28 -20.49
C ASN A 776 -16.70 -0.89 -21.77
N VAL A 777 -17.08 0.39 -21.87
CA VAL A 777 -17.71 0.97 -23.04
C VAL A 777 -16.86 2.12 -23.57
N GLY A 778 -16.64 2.18 -24.86
CA GLY A 778 -15.88 3.22 -25.56
C GLY A 778 -16.48 3.53 -26.93
N TYR A 779 -15.96 4.55 -27.60
CA TYR A 779 -16.36 4.91 -28.97
C TYR A 779 -15.20 4.79 -29.96
N VAL A 780 -15.44 4.16 -31.08
CA VAL A 780 -14.47 4.03 -32.18
C VAL A 780 -15.13 4.35 -33.52
N SER A 781 -14.35 4.83 -34.49
CA SER A 781 -14.78 5.09 -35.84
C SER A 781 -13.61 5.06 -36.84
N VAL A 782 -13.90 5.06 -38.11
CA VAL A 782 -12.90 5.18 -39.19
C VAL A 782 -13.19 6.44 -40.01
N ASN A 783 -12.14 7.23 -40.28
CA ASN A 783 -12.13 8.45 -41.08
C ASN A 783 -13.16 9.55 -40.69
N SER A 784 -14.00 9.34 -39.67
CA SER A 784 -15.00 10.30 -39.26
C SER A 784 -15.25 10.27 -37.76
N LEU A 785 -15.28 11.45 -37.10
CA LEU A 785 -15.71 11.58 -35.70
C LEU A 785 -17.25 11.54 -35.56
N ALA A 786 -18.00 11.74 -36.64
CA ALA A 786 -19.46 11.72 -36.60
C ALA A 786 -20.00 10.27 -36.59
N ASP A 787 -19.41 9.38 -37.38
CA ASP A 787 -19.82 8.00 -37.53
C ASP A 787 -19.07 7.09 -36.57
N SER A 788 -19.35 7.24 -35.27
CA SER A 788 -18.73 6.37 -34.26
C SER A 788 -19.72 5.36 -33.72
N GLU A 789 -19.19 4.19 -33.45
CA GLU A 789 -19.91 3.04 -32.92
C GLU A 789 -19.51 2.81 -31.46
N GLU A 790 -20.46 2.40 -30.64
CA GLU A 790 -20.14 1.99 -29.26
C GLU A 790 -19.42 0.64 -29.29
N SER A 791 -18.25 0.59 -28.67
CA SER A 791 -17.50 -0.63 -28.45
C SER A 791 -17.68 -1.09 -27.01
N VAL A 792 -18.16 -2.31 -26.82
CA VAL A 792 -18.36 -2.92 -25.51
C VAL A 792 -17.41 -4.09 -25.32
N THR A 793 -16.63 -4.05 -24.25
CA THR A 793 -15.79 -5.17 -23.84
C THR A 793 -16.19 -5.65 -22.45
N LYS A 794 -16.46 -6.94 -22.35
CA LYS A 794 -16.81 -7.65 -21.11
C LYS A 794 -15.64 -8.56 -20.74
N SER A 795 -15.05 -8.32 -19.57
CA SER A 795 -13.89 -9.10 -19.11
C SER A 795 -14.18 -9.78 -17.78
N LEU A 796 -13.94 -11.09 -17.70
CA LEU A 796 -13.97 -11.88 -16.50
C LEU A 796 -12.55 -12.30 -16.15
N GLY A 797 -12.09 -11.94 -14.95
CA GLY A 797 -10.82 -12.40 -14.40
C GLY A 797 -11.08 -13.36 -13.24
N ILE A 798 -10.40 -14.49 -13.24
CA ILE A 798 -10.40 -15.47 -12.14
C ILE A 798 -8.97 -15.65 -11.68
N GLY A 799 -8.70 -15.25 -10.44
CA GLY A 799 -7.42 -15.48 -9.78
C GLY A 799 -7.59 -16.46 -8.64
N GLU A 800 -6.74 -17.47 -8.57
CA GLU A 800 -6.68 -18.42 -7.47
C GLU A 800 -5.25 -18.59 -7.00
N ARG A 801 -5.04 -18.62 -5.69
CA ARG A 801 -3.76 -18.95 -5.07
C ARG A 801 -4.00 -19.97 -3.99
N LEU A 802 -3.30 -21.07 -4.06
CA LEU A 802 -3.32 -22.16 -3.09
C LEU A 802 -1.93 -22.34 -2.51
N SER A 803 -1.82 -22.52 -1.21
CA SER A 803 -0.60 -23.01 -0.59
C SER A 803 -0.89 -24.00 0.51
N ALA A 804 -0.06 -25.02 0.59
CA ALA A 804 -0.02 -26.00 1.65
C ALA A 804 1.39 -26.08 2.20
N SER A 805 1.56 -25.82 3.48
CA SER A 805 2.88 -25.78 4.11
C SER A 805 2.96 -26.65 5.33
N TYR A 806 4.08 -27.36 5.45
CA TYR A 806 4.52 -28.04 6.66
C TYR A 806 5.74 -27.31 7.22
N ARG A 807 5.77 -27.07 8.53
CA ARG A 807 6.86 -26.37 9.17
C ARG A 807 7.10 -26.85 10.59
N ASN A 808 8.36 -27.15 10.88
CA ASN A 808 8.84 -27.38 12.24
C ASN A 808 10.07 -26.50 12.55
N GLU A 809 10.82 -26.78 13.61
CA GLU A 809 11.96 -25.97 14.06
C GLU A 809 13.13 -25.91 13.05
N TRP A 810 13.38 -26.97 12.29
CA TRP A 810 14.54 -27.10 11.40
C TRP A 810 14.18 -27.28 9.93
N PHE A 811 12.91 -27.61 9.61
CA PHE A 811 12.46 -27.91 8.25
C PHE A 811 11.17 -27.14 7.92
N GLU A 812 11.11 -26.59 6.73
CA GLU A 812 9.93 -25.97 6.13
C GLU A 812 9.77 -26.49 4.70
N PHE A 813 8.57 -26.88 4.35
CA PHE A 813 8.20 -27.27 3.01
C PHE A 813 6.86 -26.64 2.66
N GLU A 814 6.78 -25.97 1.51
CA GLU A 814 5.55 -25.36 1.01
C GLU A 814 5.34 -25.73 -0.44
N LEU A 815 4.16 -26.22 -0.74
CA LEU A 815 3.64 -26.33 -2.10
C LEU A 815 2.77 -25.11 -2.36
N ASN A 816 2.97 -24.47 -3.50
CA ASN A 816 2.17 -23.34 -3.92
C ASN A 816 1.69 -23.53 -5.36
N GLY A 817 0.50 -23.00 -5.62
CA GLY A 817 -0.11 -22.95 -6.94
C GLY A 817 -0.80 -21.61 -7.14
N SER A 818 -0.75 -21.07 -8.32
CA SER A 818 -1.54 -19.90 -8.70
C SER A 818 -2.09 -20.04 -10.09
N LEU A 819 -3.29 -19.50 -10.28
CA LEU A 819 -3.98 -19.42 -11.55
C LEU A 819 -4.48 -18.00 -11.73
N ASN A 820 -4.20 -17.38 -12.87
CA ASN A 820 -4.87 -16.18 -13.33
C ASN A 820 -5.42 -16.46 -14.71
N TYR A 821 -6.74 -16.55 -14.80
CA TYR A 821 -7.47 -16.71 -16.03
C TYR A 821 -8.16 -15.41 -16.37
N THR A 822 -7.98 -14.94 -17.60
CA THR A 822 -8.65 -13.75 -18.11
C THR A 822 -9.41 -14.11 -19.38
N TYR A 823 -10.72 -13.96 -19.31
CA TYR A 823 -11.62 -14.13 -20.43
C TYR A 823 -12.25 -12.79 -20.79
N SER A 824 -12.02 -12.29 -21.99
CA SER A 824 -12.57 -11.01 -22.42
C SER A 824 -13.19 -11.15 -23.82
N ARG A 825 -14.31 -10.47 -24.01
CA ARG A 825 -15.02 -10.39 -25.30
C ARG A 825 -15.25 -8.95 -25.70
N SER A 826 -14.82 -8.62 -26.91
CA SER A 826 -15.17 -7.37 -27.60
C SER A 826 -16.35 -7.61 -28.52
N GLU A 827 -17.36 -6.74 -28.47
CA GLU A 827 -18.53 -6.85 -29.36
C GLU A 827 -18.19 -6.47 -30.79
N LEU A 828 -17.21 -5.59 -31.01
CA LEU A 828 -16.73 -5.18 -32.33
C LEU A 828 -15.89 -6.25 -33.01
N GLN A 829 -15.16 -7.06 -32.22
CA GLN A 829 -14.21 -8.05 -32.75
C GLN A 829 -14.42 -9.42 -32.08
N PRO A 830 -15.53 -10.13 -32.42
CA PRO A 830 -15.85 -11.41 -31.77
C PRO A 830 -14.80 -12.51 -31.96
N ASN A 831 -14.02 -12.44 -33.04
CA ASN A 831 -13.00 -13.43 -33.37
C ASN A 831 -11.68 -13.20 -32.61
N ASN A 832 -11.47 -12.02 -32.04
CA ASN A 832 -10.24 -11.62 -31.36
C ASN A 832 -10.41 -11.55 -29.83
N ASN A 833 -11.25 -12.43 -29.30
CA ASN A 833 -11.47 -12.52 -27.89
C ASN A 833 -10.20 -12.96 -27.15
N LEU A 834 -10.00 -12.43 -25.93
CA LEU A 834 -8.90 -12.84 -25.08
C LEU A 834 -9.32 -14.05 -24.24
N ASP A 835 -8.52 -15.09 -24.26
CA ASP A 835 -8.66 -16.30 -23.44
C ASP A 835 -7.27 -16.67 -22.94
N THR A 836 -6.77 -15.90 -21.96
CA THR A 836 -5.41 -16.06 -21.46
C THR A 836 -5.36 -16.77 -20.12
N TRP A 837 -4.41 -17.66 -20.03
CA TRP A 837 -4.12 -18.45 -18.85
C TRP A 837 -2.69 -18.17 -18.39
N GLN A 838 -2.53 -17.73 -17.17
CA GLN A 838 -1.26 -17.68 -16.48
C GLN A 838 -1.37 -18.55 -15.25
N PHE A 839 -0.62 -19.64 -15.22
CA PHE A 839 -0.61 -20.53 -14.07
C PHE A 839 0.81 -20.85 -13.64
N ALA A 840 0.98 -20.96 -12.34
CA ALA A 840 2.25 -21.34 -11.78
C ALA A 840 2.02 -22.38 -10.67
N TYR A 841 2.95 -23.31 -10.56
CA TYR A 841 3.02 -24.27 -9.46
C TYR A 841 4.46 -24.49 -9.09
N GLY A 842 4.69 -24.69 -7.79
CA GLY A 842 6.06 -24.76 -7.30
C GLY A 842 6.14 -25.30 -5.89
N ALA A 843 7.38 -25.47 -5.48
CA ALA A 843 7.73 -25.91 -4.15
C ALA A 843 8.83 -25.01 -3.57
N MET A 844 8.71 -24.72 -2.30
CA MET A 844 9.74 -24.06 -1.51
C MET A 844 10.17 -24.97 -0.37
N THR A 845 11.47 -25.05 -0.13
CA THR A 845 12.04 -25.81 0.97
C THR A 845 13.04 -24.95 1.75
N GLY A 846 12.91 -24.97 3.07
CA GLY A 846 13.85 -24.36 3.99
C GLY A 846 14.38 -25.38 4.99
N ILE A 847 15.71 -25.55 5.07
CA ILE A 847 16.36 -26.48 5.97
C ILE A 847 17.38 -25.72 6.82
N THR A 848 17.33 -25.92 8.13
CA THR A 848 18.34 -25.40 9.06
C THR A 848 19.09 -26.59 9.67
N ALA A 849 20.36 -26.72 9.34
CA ALA A 849 21.21 -27.76 9.92
C ALA A 849 21.50 -27.46 11.40
N PRO A 850 21.80 -28.48 12.22
CA PRO A 850 22.08 -28.32 13.66
C PRO A 850 23.25 -27.36 13.96
N TRP A 851 24.19 -27.21 13.05
CA TRP A 851 25.31 -26.27 13.15
C TRP A 851 25.02 -24.86 12.64
N GLY A 852 23.75 -24.57 12.27
CA GLY A 852 23.29 -23.22 11.92
C GLY A 852 23.38 -22.86 10.43
N THR A 853 23.79 -23.78 9.53
CA THR A 853 23.70 -23.57 8.08
C THR A 853 22.23 -23.61 7.65
N GLN A 854 21.81 -22.65 6.84
CA GLN A 854 20.46 -22.61 6.27
C GLN A 854 20.51 -22.74 4.75
N LEU A 855 19.74 -23.65 4.23
CA LEU A 855 19.44 -23.79 2.80
C LEU A 855 17.98 -23.38 2.58
N THR A 856 17.75 -22.43 1.69
CA THR A 856 16.40 -22.11 1.20
C THR A 856 16.42 -22.25 -0.31
N THR A 857 15.47 -22.96 -0.87
CA THR A 857 15.32 -23.11 -2.33
C THR A 857 13.87 -23.02 -2.73
N ASN A 858 13.63 -22.43 -3.89
CA ASN A 858 12.31 -22.26 -4.50
C ASN A 858 12.42 -22.63 -5.98
N ILE A 859 11.58 -23.55 -6.41
CA ILE A 859 11.42 -23.93 -7.81
C ILE A 859 9.95 -23.71 -8.21
N THR A 860 9.73 -22.98 -9.30
CA THR A 860 8.39 -22.63 -9.76
C THR A 860 8.33 -22.75 -11.27
N MET A 861 7.41 -23.56 -11.77
CA MET A 861 7.04 -23.57 -13.17
C MET A 861 5.98 -22.49 -13.38
N GLN A 862 6.24 -21.53 -14.29
CA GLN A 862 5.28 -20.53 -14.76
C GLN A 862 4.93 -20.83 -16.21
N SER A 863 3.66 -20.78 -16.54
CA SER A 863 3.19 -21.05 -17.89
C SER A 863 2.19 -19.99 -18.32
N ARG A 864 2.30 -19.56 -19.55
CA ARG A 864 1.41 -18.61 -20.20
C ARG A 864 0.82 -19.22 -21.45
N ARG A 865 -0.47 -18.97 -21.71
CA ARG A 865 -1.22 -19.47 -22.86
C ARG A 865 -2.24 -18.44 -23.30
N GLY A 866 -2.59 -18.46 -24.58
CA GLY A 866 -3.64 -17.62 -25.15
C GLY A 866 -3.17 -16.22 -25.56
N TYR A 867 -1.86 -15.98 -25.64
CA TYR A 867 -1.31 -14.73 -26.17
C TYR A 867 -1.26 -14.75 -27.69
N SER A 868 -1.48 -13.58 -28.33
CA SER A 868 -1.46 -13.44 -29.79
C SER A 868 -0.09 -13.70 -30.39
N ASP A 869 0.94 -13.09 -29.82
CA ASP A 869 2.33 -13.40 -30.16
C ASP A 869 2.68 -14.77 -29.55
N VAL A 870 2.91 -15.75 -30.40
CA VAL A 870 3.21 -17.14 -30.01
C VAL A 870 4.47 -17.21 -29.15
N SER A 871 5.43 -16.30 -29.34
CA SER A 871 6.66 -16.24 -28.54
C SER A 871 6.39 -15.90 -27.06
N MET A 872 5.23 -15.32 -26.76
CA MET A 872 4.80 -14.99 -25.39
C MET A 872 4.11 -16.16 -24.68
N ASN A 873 3.77 -17.25 -25.39
CA ASN A 873 3.17 -18.46 -24.81
C ASN A 873 4.27 -19.39 -24.24
N THR A 874 4.86 -18.99 -23.12
CA THR A 874 6.06 -19.59 -22.54
C THR A 874 5.78 -20.63 -21.44
N ASN A 875 6.75 -21.50 -21.21
CA ASN A 875 6.93 -22.26 -19.99
C ASN A 875 8.28 -21.86 -19.39
N GLU A 876 8.28 -21.39 -18.16
CA GLU A 876 9.46 -20.87 -17.48
C GLU A 876 9.64 -21.62 -16.18
N LEU A 877 10.72 -22.41 -16.06
CA LEU A 877 11.10 -23.11 -14.83
C LEU A 877 12.09 -22.24 -14.06
N ILE A 878 11.59 -21.43 -13.15
CA ILE A 878 12.40 -20.51 -12.36
C ILE A 878 12.89 -21.21 -11.11
N TRP A 879 14.20 -21.33 -10.98
CA TRP A 879 14.83 -21.93 -9.82
C TRP A 879 15.74 -20.92 -9.12
N ASN A 880 15.47 -20.68 -7.83
CA ASN A 880 16.27 -19.82 -6.96
C ASN A 880 16.75 -20.60 -5.75
N ALA A 881 17.95 -20.31 -5.27
CA ALA A 881 18.51 -20.97 -4.09
C ALA A 881 19.36 -19.99 -3.27
N GLN A 882 19.39 -20.20 -1.97
CA GLN A 882 20.21 -19.46 -1.03
C GLN A 882 20.82 -20.41 -0.01
N LEU A 883 22.12 -20.30 0.17
CA LEU A 883 22.86 -20.99 1.23
C LEU A 883 23.44 -19.93 2.16
N SER A 884 23.14 -19.99 3.46
CA SER A 884 23.63 -19.03 4.44
C SER A 884 24.20 -19.73 5.67
N GLN A 885 25.29 -19.17 6.20
CA GLN A 885 25.91 -19.60 7.43
C GLN A 885 26.14 -18.43 8.35
N SER A 886 25.67 -18.55 9.56
CA SER A 886 25.87 -17.55 10.61
C SER A 886 27.05 -17.91 11.50
N PHE A 887 27.85 -16.91 11.82
CA PHE A 887 29.05 -16.98 12.63
C PHE A 887 28.97 -15.98 13.78
N LEU A 888 29.89 -16.09 14.72
CA LEU A 888 30.01 -15.24 15.89
C LEU A 888 28.87 -15.41 16.90
N LYS A 889 29.08 -14.95 18.13
CA LYS A 889 28.08 -15.01 19.20
C LYS A 889 26.84 -14.18 18.85
N GLY A 890 25.66 -14.77 18.94
CA GLY A 890 24.39 -14.10 18.63
C GLY A 890 24.15 -13.93 17.12
N ASN A 891 24.80 -14.75 16.27
CA ASN A 891 24.67 -14.71 14.81
C ASN A 891 24.99 -13.31 14.23
N ALA A 892 26.02 -12.67 14.80
CA ALA A 892 26.36 -11.30 14.43
C ALA A 892 26.89 -11.16 12.99
N LEU A 893 27.52 -12.21 12.45
CA LEU A 893 27.99 -12.25 11.07
C LEU A 893 27.29 -13.38 10.34
N THR A 894 26.68 -13.09 9.18
CA THR A 894 26.13 -14.09 8.28
C THR A 894 26.76 -13.92 6.90
N VAL A 895 27.22 -15.00 6.33
CA VAL A 895 27.65 -15.09 4.92
C VAL A 895 26.57 -15.85 4.17
N SER A 896 26.10 -15.30 3.06
CA SER A 896 25.02 -15.89 2.26
C SER A 896 25.37 -15.88 0.79
N LEU A 897 25.26 -17.03 0.15
CA LEU A 897 25.39 -17.18 -1.29
C LEU A 897 23.98 -17.36 -1.88
N GLN A 898 23.61 -16.48 -2.80
CA GLN A 898 22.29 -16.46 -3.43
C GLN A 898 22.44 -16.69 -4.93
N PHE A 899 21.56 -17.50 -5.48
CA PHE A 899 21.44 -17.80 -6.89
C PHE A 899 20.01 -17.45 -7.34
N TYR A 900 19.91 -16.67 -8.38
CA TYR A 900 18.65 -16.20 -8.96
C TYR A 900 18.51 -16.75 -10.36
N ASP A 901 17.31 -17.27 -10.70
CA ASP A 901 16.96 -17.77 -12.02
C ASP A 901 18.09 -18.65 -12.60
N ILE A 902 18.43 -19.74 -11.87
CA ILE A 902 19.57 -20.64 -12.17
C ILE A 902 19.47 -21.18 -13.58
N LEU A 903 18.25 -21.42 -14.08
CA LEU A 903 17.98 -22.00 -15.38
C LEU A 903 17.89 -20.97 -16.50
N HIS A 904 17.86 -19.67 -16.17
CA HIS A 904 17.80 -18.56 -17.12
C HIS A 904 16.54 -18.57 -18.02
N GLU A 905 15.39 -18.85 -17.44
CA GLU A 905 14.14 -18.96 -18.20
C GLU A 905 13.13 -17.84 -17.89
N GLN A 906 13.49 -16.88 -17.03
CA GLN A 906 12.56 -15.84 -16.62
C GLN A 906 12.37 -14.78 -17.69
N SER A 907 11.10 -14.49 -18.05
CA SER A 907 10.69 -13.38 -18.91
C SER A 907 9.61 -12.50 -18.25
N THR A 908 9.34 -11.33 -18.83
CA THR A 908 8.29 -10.43 -18.35
C THR A 908 7.37 -10.06 -19.50
N VAL A 909 6.14 -10.57 -19.47
CA VAL A 909 5.11 -10.33 -20.49
C VAL A 909 3.83 -9.85 -19.79
N THR A 910 3.16 -8.85 -20.37
CA THR A 910 1.84 -8.36 -19.93
C THR A 910 0.90 -8.31 -21.12
N SER A 911 -0.39 -8.61 -20.89
CA SER A 911 -1.45 -8.51 -21.89
C SER A 911 -2.59 -7.65 -21.35
N ILE A 912 -3.12 -6.78 -22.20
CA ILE A 912 -4.24 -5.89 -21.90
C ILE A 912 -5.28 -6.03 -23.02
N LEU A 913 -6.56 -6.18 -22.61
CA LEU A 913 -7.70 -6.03 -23.52
C LEU A 913 -8.69 -5.03 -22.93
N ASN A 914 -9.07 -4.06 -23.75
CA ASN A 914 -10.12 -3.09 -23.41
C ASN A 914 -11.06 -2.89 -24.62
N ALA A 915 -11.99 -1.94 -24.53
CA ALA A 915 -12.99 -1.68 -25.57
C ALA A 915 -12.40 -1.25 -26.93
N MET A 916 -11.16 -0.78 -26.95
CA MET A 916 -10.55 -0.18 -28.14
C MET A 916 -9.37 -0.97 -28.68
N GLN A 917 -8.74 -1.82 -27.87
CA GLN A 917 -7.53 -2.52 -28.29
C GLN A 917 -7.22 -3.77 -27.46
N ARG A 918 -6.44 -4.66 -28.06
CA ARG A 918 -5.66 -5.71 -27.41
C ARG A 918 -4.19 -5.38 -27.55
N SER A 919 -3.39 -5.50 -26.47
CA SER A 919 -1.95 -5.22 -26.52
C SER A 919 -1.20 -6.24 -25.69
N ASP A 920 -0.22 -6.88 -26.29
CA ASP A 920 0.73 -7.78 -25.65
C ASP A 920 2.11 -7.10 -25.63
N THR A 921 2.74 -7.03 -24.46
CA THR A 921 4.01 -6.31 -24.27
C THR A 921 4.99 -7.15 -23.49
N GLU A 922 6.21 -7.28 -24.02
CA GLU A 922 7.37 -7.89 -23.38
C GLU A 922 8.35 -6.80 -22.93
N TYR A 923 8.96 -6.99 -21.74
CA TYR A 923 9.93 -6.07 -21.18
C TYR A 923 11.24 -6.80 -20.88
N ASN A 924 12.37 -6.05 -20.85
CA ASN A 924 13.61 -6.59 -20.34
C ASN A 924 13.50 -6.83 -18.82
N ALA A 925 14.16 -7.89 -18.35
CA ALA A 925 14.16 -8.31 -16.94
C ALA A 925 15.57 -8.66 -16.47
N ILE A 926 15.77 -8.65 -15.15
CA ILE A 926 17.00 -9.18 -14.54
C ILE A 926 16.88 -10.70 -14.50
N THR A 927 17.80 -11.36 -15.15
CA THR A 927 17.85 -12.81 -15.24
C THR A 927 19.20 -13.35 -14.75
N ASN A 928 19.20 -14.59 -14.28
CA ASN A 928 20.38 -15.43 -14.01
C ASN A 928 21.60 -14.68 -13.44
N TYR A 929 21.70 -14.59 -12.13
CA TYR A 929 22.90 -14.08 -11.45
C TYR A 929 23.10 -14.74 -10.09
N ALA A 930 24.31 -14.72 -9.59
CA ALA A 930 24.67 -15.15 -8.24
C ALA A 930 25.27 -13.98 -7.46
N MET A 931 24.98 -13.93 -6.15
CA MET A 931 25.51 -12.92 -5.25
C MET A 931 26.04 -13.52 -3.97
N LEU A 932 27.17 -13.01 -3.51
CA LEU A 932 27.71 -13.27 -2.18
C LEU A 932 27.39 -12.07 -1.29
N HIS A 933 26.66 -12.32 -0.21
CA HIS A 933 26.30 -11.35 0.81
C HIS A 933 27.12 -11.56 2.08
N VAL A 934 27.59 -10.48 2.66
CA VAL A 934 28.21 -10.44 3.99
C VAL A 934 27.34 -9.51 4.85
N ILE A 935 26.63 -10.10 5.80
CA ILE A 935 25.66 -9.42 6.64
C ILE A 935 26.21 -9.34 8.06
N TYR A 936 26.42 -8.12 8.56
CA TYR A 936 26.87 -7.88 9.93
C TYR A 936 25.78 -7.21 10.76
N ARG A 937 25.52 -7.77 11.95
CA ARG A 937 24.50 -7.31 12.88
C ARG A 937 25.13 -6.96 14.22
N LEU A 938 25.03 -5.72 14.60
CA LEU A 938 25.42 -5.23 15.91
C LEU A 938 24.15 -4.83 16.69
N ASN A 939 23.89 -5.52 17.79
CA ASN A 939 22.76 -5.25 18.66
C ASN A 939 23.29 -5.02 20.08
N LEU A 940 23.35 -3.76 20.51
CA LEU A 940 23.79 -3.33 21.84
C LEU A 940 22.55 -2.86 22.64
N PHE A 941 21.79 -3.83 23.16
CA PHE A 941 20.61 -3.60 23.98
C PHE A 941 20.82 -4.05 25.41
N GLY A 942 20.29 -3.28 26.39
CA GLY A 942 20.25 -3.65 27.79
C GLY A 942 21.51 -3.34 28.57
N GLY A 943 21.44 -2.43 29.52
CA GLY A 943 22.19 -2.31 30.77
C GLY A 943 23.71 -2.47 30.72
N GLY A 944 24.43 -1.78 29.85
CA GLY A 944 25.88 -1.96 29.78
C GLY A 944 26.71 -0.76 29.32
N PHE A 945 26.22 0.47 29.40
CA PHE A 945 27.04 1.68 29.33
C PHE A 945 27.31 2.22 30.78
N GLY A 946 27.73 1.32 31.67
CA GLY A 946 28.28 1.67 32.95
C GLY A 946 29.79 1.62 32.86
N GLY A 947 30.45 2.75 33.02
CA GLY A 947 31.86 3.00 32.84
C GLY A 947 32.81 1.98 33.49
N ARG A 948 33.79 1.64 32.77
CA ARG A 948 35.06 1.07 33.28
C ARG A 948 35.81 2.21 34.00
N GLY A 949 35.80 2.18 35.31
CA GLY A 949 36.66 3.06 36.09
C GLY A 949 36.16 3.25 37.52
N GLY A 950 36.81 2.63 38.50
CA GLY A 950 36.67 3.01 39.88
C GLY A 950 36.69 1.84 40.86
N ARG A 951 37.88 1.38 41.20
CA ARG A 951 38.19 0.57 42.40
C ARG A 951 37.90 1.38 43.64
N GLY A 952 37.22 0.82 44.63
CA GLY A 952 37.45 1.11 46.04
C GLY A 952 36.43 2.03 46.71
N GLY A 953 35.82 1.54 47.79
CA GLY A 953 35.20 2.38 48.78
C GLY A 953 34.06 1.72 49.56
N ARG A 954 34.40 1.03 50.66
CA ARG A 954 33.44 0.69 51.71
C ARG A 954 32.86 1.98 52.32
N GLY A 955 31.59 2.00 52.68
CA GLY A 955 31.02 3.05 53.47
C GLY A 955 29.54 2.85 53.80
N GLN A 956 29.28 2.50 54.99
CA GLN A 956 28.02 2.39 55.74
C GLN A 956 27.13 3.63 55.68
N GLY A 957 25.82 3.41 55.83
CA GLY A 957 24.99 4.35 56.62
C GLY A 957 23.68 4.77 55.97
N GLY A 958 22.61 4.23 56.32
CA GLY A 958 21.22 4.43 56.53
C GLY A 958 20.64 5.87 56.52
N PRO A 959 19.41 6.09 57.07
CA PRO A 959 18.16 5.97 56.31
C PRO A 959 17.33 7.28 56.33
N GLY A 960 16.26 7.34 55.65
CA GLY A 960 15.20 8.35 55.71
C GLY A 960 14.88 8.97 54.39
N GLY A 961 13.71 9.15 53.92
CA GLY A 961 12.40 9.17 54.49
C GLY A 961 11.49 9.99 53.60
N PHE A 962 10.26 9.56 53.48
CA PHE A 962 9.05 10.32 53.16
C PHE A 962 8.84 10.97 51.81
N GLY A 963 7.78 10.62 51.14
CA GLY A 963 6.53 11.29 50.86
C GLY A 963 6.16 11.07 49.41
N GLY A 964 5.15 10.41 49.03
CA GLY A 964 3.75 10.65 49.26
C GLY A 964 3.14 11.40 48.06
N GLY A 965 2.25 10.77 47.34
CA GLY A 965 1.38 11.51 46.46
C GLY A 965 0.74 10.72 45.35
N ARG A 966 -0.39 10.12 45.62
CA ARG A 966 -1.60 9.94 44.78
C ARG A 966 -1.46 10.37 43.30
N GLY A 967 -1.76 9.55 42.26
CA GLY A 967 -3.11 9.02 41.99
C GLY A 967 -3.61 9.68 40.73
N GLY A 968 -3.88 8.94 39.68
CA GLY A 968 -4.51 9.49 38.50
C GLY A 968 -4.64 8.46 37.36
N ARG A 969 -5.79 7.80 37.28
CA ARG A 969 -6.29 7.08 36.13
C ARG A 969 -6.41 8.04 34.95
N GLY A 970 -5.97 7.62 33.79
CA GLY A 970 -6.30 8.28 32.53
C GLY A 970 -5.87 7.43 31.38
N GLY A 971 -6.85 6.80 30.72
CA GLY A 971 -6.68 6.11 29.45
C GLY A 971 -6.29 7.11 28.37
N GLY A 972 -5.17 6.90 27.72
CA GLY A 972 -4.71 7.70 26.61
C GLY A 972 -5.22 7.17 25.28
N PHE A 973 -6.03 7.95 24.62
CA PHE A 973 -6.43 7.82 23.23
C PHE A 973 -5.43 8.61 22.39
N GLY A 974 -5.05 8.04 21.29
CA GLY A 974 -4.28 8.79 20.34
C GLY A 974 -4.68 8.49 18.90
N GLY A 975 -4.76 9.30 18.02
CA GLY A 975 -5.22 9.69 16.82
C GLY A 975 -4.20 9.91 15.76
N GLY A 976 -4.43 10.16 14.70
CA GLY A 976 -5.16 10.43 13.61
C GLY A 976 -4.55 11.28 12.56
N GLY A 977 -4.99 11.36 11.47
CA GLY A 977 -5.43 12.25 10.52
C GLY A 977 -4.72 12.46 9.20
N PHE A 978 -5.37 12.85 8.34
CA PHE A 978 -5.52 13.34 6.98
C PHE A 978 -4.29 13.49 6.07
N GLY A 979 -4.43 12.87 4.86
CA GLY A 979 -3.81 13.33 3.65
C GLY A 979 -4.73 13.03 2.47
N GLY A 980 -5.41 14.03 1.97
CA GLY A 980 -6.06 13.99 0.67
C GLY A 980 -5.01 13.89 -0.42
N GLY A 981 -4.89 12.76 -1.05
CA GLY A 981 -4.09 12.59 -2.24
C GLY A 981 -4.95 12.81 -3.47
N PHE A 982 -4.78 13.91 -4.16
CA PHE A 982 -5.06 13.97 -5.58
C PHE A 982 -3.90 13.29 -6.31
N GLY A 983 -4.17 12.18 -6.87
CA GLY A 983 -3.32 11.50 -7.81
C GLY A 983 -4.21 10.82 -8.82
N GLY A 984 -4.78 11.61 -9.73
CA GLY A 984 -5.26 11.09 -10.98
C GLY A 984 -4.07 10.67 -11.82
N GLY A 985 -3.57 9.48 -11.62
CA GLY A 985 -2.77 8.79 -12.59
C GLY A 985 -3.72 8.21 -13.61
N ARG A 986 -3.88 8.88 -14.74
CA ARG A 986 -4.34 8.21 -15.96
C ARG A 986 -3.38 7.07 -16.24
N PRO A 987 -3.84 5.88 -16.57
CA PRO A 987 -3.01 5.01 -17.36
C PRO A 987 -2.83 5.73 -18.70
N MET A 988 -1.63 6.25 -18.96
CA MET A 988 -1.22 6.45 -20.33
C MET A 988 -1.22 5.07 -21.00
N MET A 989 -1.73 5.06 -22.18
CA MET A 989 -1.55 3.97 -23.13
C MET A 989 -0.10 3.58 -23.25
#